data_79d27bc560a5473c6cd21a81b5438e44
#
_entry.id   79d27bc560a5473c6cd21a81b5438e44
#
_cell.length_a   1.000
_cell.length_b   1.000
_cell.length_c   1.000
_cell.angle_alpha   90.00
_cell.angle_beta   90.00
_cell.angle_gamma   90.00
#
_symmetry.space_group_name_H-M   'P 1'
#
loop_
_entity.id
_entity.type
_entity.pdbx_description
1 polymer ?
#
loop_
_entity_poly.entity_id
_entity_poly.type
_entity_poly.pdbx_seq_one_letter_code
_entity_poly.pdbx_strand_id
1 'polypeptide(L)'
;MAGLLPWQLQAPISREAVLPEDPAGTLVVAGGLMSSGTSASAAFRLDMSTGQLSLIGQLGSATHDAAAAAFGGTGLVFGGGTASPATTAQELSPSGASSALAPLPQPRADAVAVVTGGVAYIVGGYSGPHLDSEVLATTGGKSYHQVAALPVPVRYPAVASLDGLIYVFGGQSASGSLVTDIQVVDPRSRTAKVVGHLPLPLAGASAGDLQGIIYLAGGVSTGGVSTGGVSTGGVSTGGVSTGGVSTGGVSTGGVSTGGAETGTGPAGTRTPATAGTPEPVNDVFAFDTANDSVLRAGSLQTAVAYAGTAVSANRLYLVGGEVAGGAQTAAVQFVTPDRRFGVAGSAGAGSPYYGYKLLVADRGNDRLLLLNDAGQIIWRYPSATAPPPPGGFYYPDDAFFVRHGTAIISNQENNETIVEIAYPSGRVLWQYGHPRQPGYAPGYLSNPDDAYLLRNGNVVVADIINCRILIINPATKAIVHQIGTNGVCAHNPPTDLGSPNGDTPLADGNLLVSEINGSWIDEYTMTGQLVWDTHLAIGYPSDPQQLGPDRYLVADYTNPGAIVEFNRAGQILYRYQPTSGPGELNDPSLVELLPSGVFMLNDDHNDRMVAIDPSTGAVVWQYGHVGVPGTAPGYLYKPDGFDVLGPGGSTPTHPVTG
;
A
#
# COMPACT_ATOMS: atom_id res chain seq x y z
N MET A 1 10.55 -7.25 -2.76
CA MET A 1 11.70 -8.20 -2.78
C MET A 1 11.49 -9.27 -1.71
N ALA A 2 11.97 -10.52 -1.93
CA ALA A 2 11.86 -11.57 -0.92
C ALA A 2 13.20 -11.75 -0.18
N GLY A 3 13.12 -12.10 1.11
CA GLY A 3 14.30 -12.30 1.95
C GLY A 3 14.10 -13.42 2.96
N LEU A 4 15.19 -13.83 3.60
CA LEU A 4 15.22 -14.80 4.70
C LEU A 4 15.71 -14.07 5.94
N LEU A 5 15.07 -14.32 7.08
CA LEU A 5 15.54 -13.75 8.34
C LEU A 5 16.84 -14.45 8.79
N PRO A 6 17.76 -13.75 9.47
CA PRO A 6 19.06 -14.28 9.86
C PRO A 6 19.00 -15.30 11.01
N TRP A 7 17.81 -15.54 11.55
CA TRP A 7 17.51 -16.47 12.62
C TRP A 7 16.44 -17.48 12.19
N GLN A 8 16.25 -18.54 12.96
CA GLN A 8 15.29 -19.61 12.69
C GLN A 8 14.46 -19.89 13.97
N LEU A 9 13.30 -20.51 13.77
CA LEU A 9 12.52 -21.05 14.88
C LEU A 9 13.33 -22.12 15.64
N GLN A 10 12.99 -22.35 16.91
CA GLN A 10 13.66 -23.38 17.74
C GLN A 10 13.39 -24.80 17.25
N ALA A 11 12.29 -25.03 16.57
CA ALA A 11 11.93 -26.32 15.98
C ALA A 11 11.21 -26.10 14.64
N PRO A 12 11.41 -27.00 13.67
CA PRO A 12 10.64 -27.00 12.42
C PRO A 12 9.15 -27.22 12.69
N ILE A 13 8.30 -26.48 11.97
CA ILE A 13 6.84 -26.53 12.08
C ILE A 13 6.21 -26.21 10.73
N SER A 14 5.01 -26.72 10.47
CA SER A 14 4.19 -26.34 9.32
C SER A 14 2.72 -26.28 9.71
N ARG A 15 1.90 -25.62 8.87
CA ARG A 15 0.42 -25.61 9.01
C ARG A 15 -0.06 -25.03 10.34
N GLU A 16 0.73 -24.17 10.93
CA GLU A 16 0.43 -23.43 12.15
C GLU A 16 -0.41 -22.18 11.87
N ALA A 17 -1.15 -21.77 12.87
CA ALA A 17 -1.81 -20.48 12.89
C ALA A 17 -0.79 -19.38 13.24
N VAL A 18 -0.66 -18.38 12.38
CA VAL A 18 0.19 -17.21 12.63
C VAL A 18 -0.66 -15.96 12.61
N LEU A 19 -0.52 -15.14 13.65
CA LEU A 19 -1.35 -13.97 13.90
C LEU A 19 -0.46 -12.75 14.14
N PRO A 20 -0.65 -11.63 13.48
CA PRO A 20 -0.01 -10.38 13.84
C PRO A 20 -0.56 -9.89 15.18
N GLU A 21 0.33 -9.57 16.14
CA GLU A 21 -0.06 -9.07 17.45
C GLU A 21 0.00 -7.54 17.51
N ASP A 22 1.03 -6.97 16.90
CA ASP A 22 1.19 -5.51 16.83
C ASP A 22 1.74 -5.07 15.44
N PRO A 23 1.59 -3.79 15.08
CA PRO A 23 2.18 -3.24 13.86
C PRO A 23 3.72 -3.21 13.87
N ALA A 24 4.35 -3.34 15.03
CA ALA A 24 5.79 -3.20 15.21
C ALA A 24 6.58 -4.48 14.93
N GLY A 25 5.91 -5.60 14.68
CA GLY A 25 6.57 -6.81 14.21
C GLY A 25 6.62 -7.95 15.23
N THR A 26 5.63 -8.07 16.10
CA THR A 26 5.44 -9.25 16.93
C THR A 26 4.37 -10.15 16.32
N LEU A 27 4.64 -11.46 16.24
CA LEU A 27 3.70 -12.46 15.78
C LEU A 27 3.36 -13.44 16.89
N VAL A 28 2.16 -14.01 16.86
CA VAL A 28 1.79 -15.18 17.66
C VAL A 28 1.75 -16.39 16.75
N VAL A 29 2.46 -17.45 17.11
CA VAL A 29 2.50 -18.75 16.43
C VAL A 29 1.82 -19.77 17.33
N ALA A 30 0.76 -20.40 16.86
CA ALA A 30 -0.06 -21.30 17.66
C ALA A 30 -0.43 -22.58 16.91
N GLY A 31 -0.41 -23.71 17.59
CA GLY A 31 -0.68 -25.01 16.98
C GLY A 31 0.37 -25.41 15.95
N GLY A 32 -0.05 -26.10 14.90
CA GLY A 32 0.78 -26.56 13.78
C GLY A 32 1.14 -28.03 13.82
N LEU A 33 1.76 -28.51 12.73
CA LEU A 33 2.25 -29.86 12.56
C LEU A 33 3.76 -29.92 12.84
N MET A 34 4.13 -30.71 13.82
CA MET A 34 5.52 -30.92 14.22
C MET A 34 6.20 -31.96 13.31
N SER A 35 7.52 -31.96 13.24
CA SER A 35 8.30 -32.97 12.49
C SER A 35 8.11 -34.42 12.97
N SER A 36 7.58 -34.60 14.19
CA SER A 36 7.13 -35.88 14.70
C SER A 36 5.81 -36.39 14.05
N GLY A 37 5.14 -35.59 13.22
CA GLY A 37 3.82 -35.87 12.69
C GLY A 37 2.69 -35.64 13.68
N THR A 38 2.95 -34.99 14.82
CA THR A 38 1.94 -34.68 15.84
C THR A 38 1.51 -33.21 15.77
N SER A 39 0.25 -32.94 16.04
CA SER A 39 -0.26 -31.56 16.14
C SER A 39 0.13 -30.93 17.46
N ALA A 40 0.54 -29.66 17.43
CA ALA A 40 0.83 -28.87 18.61
C ALA A 40 -0.40 -28.14 19.14
N SER A 41 -0.35 -27.76 20.45
CA SER A 41 -1.31 -26.83 21.06
C SER A 41 -0.62 -25.58 21.61
N ALA A 42 0.71 -25.56 21.72
CA ALA A 42 1.46 -24.44 22.28
C ALA A 42 1.24 -23.17 21.46
N ALA A 43 1.20 -22.03 22.15
CA ALA A 43 1.15 -20.71 21.57
C ALA A 43 2.37 -19.90 22.03
N PHE A 44 3.11 -19.38 21.07
CA PHE A 44 4.34 -18.62 21.30
C PHE A 44 4.19 -17.21 20.74
N ARG A 45 4.76 -16.25 21.46
CA ARG A 45 5.05 -14.93 20.91
C ARG A 45 6.42 -14.96 20.25
N LEU A 46 6.47 -14.52 18.99
CA LEU A 46 7.68 -14.44 18.18
C LEU A 46 8.05 -12.98 17.96
N ASP A 47 9.18 -12.57 18.51
CA ASP A 47 9.80 -11.28 18.21
C ASP A 47 10.52 -11.35 16.86
N MET A 48 10.02 -10.63 15.87
CA MET A 48 10.52 -10.66 14.50
C MET A 48 11.88 -9.99 14.33
N SER A 49 12.31 -9.17 15.30
CA SER A 49 13.62 -8.52 15.26
C SER A 49 14.75 -9.45 15.73
N THR A 50 14.46 -10.33 16.68
CA THR A 50 15.45 -11.19 17.36
C THR A 50 15.28 -12.68 17.07
N GLY A 51 14.08 -13.10 16.64
CA GLY A 51 13.71 -14.52 16.52
C GLY A 51 13.40 -15.19 17.86
N GLN A 52 13.32 -14.42 18.94
CA GLN A 52 13.04 -14.97 20.26
C GLN A 52 11.59 -15.45 20.34
N LEU A 53 11.43 -16.72 20.72
CA LEU A 53 10.15 -17.34 21.03
C LEU A 53 9.91 -17.31 22.55
N SER A 54 8.75 -16.82 22.95
CA SER A 54 8.30 -16.85 24.35
C SER A 54 6.98 -17.61 24.42
N LEU A 55 6.94 -18.70 25.20
CA LEU A 55 5.70 -19.43 25.44
C LEU A 55 4.73 -18.50 26.18
N ILE A 56 3.57 -18.21 25.56
CA ILE A 56 2.54 -17.38 26.18
C ILE A 56 1.35 -18.20 26.70
N GLY A 57 1.10 -19.38 26.13
CA GLY A 57 -0.01 -20.22 26.52
C GLY A 57 -0.18 -21.43 25.61
N GLN A 58 -1.40 -21.90 25.51
CA GLN A 58 -1.75 -23.01 24.62
C GLN A 58 -3.21 -22.92 24.17
N LEU A 59 -3.48 -23.44 23.00
CA LEU A 59 -4.84 -23.68 22.52
C LEU A 59 -5.53 -24.74 23.41
N GLY A 60 -6.83 -24.66 23.55
CA GLY A 60 -7.62 -25.64 24.31
C GLY A 60 -7.58 -27.05 23.71
N SER A 61 -7.24 -27.16 22.42
CA SER A 61 -6.99 -28.43 21.71
C SER A 61 -5.86 -28.29 20.71
N ALA A 62 -5.02 -29.33 20.60
CA ALA A 62 -3.99 -29.39 19.57
C ALA A 62 -4.61 -29.38 18.18
N THR A 63 -4.02 -28.66 17.23
CA THR A 63 -4.54 -28.56 15.88
C THR A 63 -3.45 -28.16 14.88
N HIS A 64 -3.60 -28.58 13.63
CA HIS A 64 -2.93 -28.07 12.45
C HIS A 64 -3.95 -27.80 11.34
N ASP A 65 -3.59 -27.15 10.26
CA ASP A 65 -4.49 -26.77 9.16
C ASP A 65 -5.72 -25.97 9.61
N ALA A 66 -5.59 -25.23 10.71
CA ALA A 66 -6.64 -24.34 11.19
C ALA A 66 -6.60 -22.99 10.49
N ALA A 67 -7.77 -22.45 10.17
CA ALA A 67 -7.87 -21.07 9.72
C ALA A 67 -7.69 -20.12 10.91
N ALA A 68 -6.91 -19.05 10.74
CA ALA A 68 -6.69 -18.10 11.83
C ALA A 68 -6.73 -16.64 11.33
N ALA A 69 -7.21 -15.75 12.20
CA ALA A 69 -7.27 -14.33 11.91
C ALA A 69 -7.14 -13.49 13.19
N ALA A 70 -6.44 -12.38 13.12
CA ALA A 70 -6.41 -11.38 14.19
C ALA A 70 -7.70 -10.54 14.15
N PHE A 71 -8.36 -10.42 15.30
CA PHE A 71 -9.66 -9.77 15.43
C PHE A 71 -9.76 -9.02 16.76
N GLY A 72 -9.94 -7.71 16.71
CA GLY A 72 -10.17 -6.90 17.92
C GLY A 72 -9.07 -7.01 18.99
N GLY A 73 -7.82 -7.27 18.59
CA GLY A 73 -6.68 -7.45 19.50
C GLY A 73 -6.53 -8.87 20.04
N THR A 74 -7.34 -9.84 19.59
CA THR A 74 -7.23 -11.26 19.93
C THR A 74 -7.03 -12.12 18.68
N GLY A 75 -6.55 -13.34 18.85
CA GLY A 75 -6.46 -14.33 17.77
C GLY A 75 -7.70 -15.21 17.76
N LEU A 76 -8.32 -15.37 16.60
CA LEU A 76 -9.38 -16.35 16.37
C LEU A 76 -8.80 -17.52 15.57
N VAL A 77 -9.00 -18.75 16.04
CA VAL A 77 -8.53 -19.99 15.40
C VAL A 77 -9.73 -20.89 15.16
N PHE A 78 -9.94 -21.30 13.92
CA PHE A 78 -11.12 -22.02 13.46
C PHE A 78 -10.77 -23.35 12.84
N GLY A 79 -11.41 -24.41 13.30
CA GLY A 79 -11.29 -25.74 12.70
C GLY A 79 -9.89 -26.35 12.82
N GLY A 80 -9.34 -26.81 11.70
CA GLY A 80 -8.16 -27.65 11.66
C GLY A 80 -8.48 -29.05 12.17
N GLY A 81 -7.50 -29.68 12.79
CA GLY A 81 -7.71 -30.99 13.41
C GLY A 81 -6.40 -31.68 13.77
N THR A 82 -6.49 -32.97 14.12
CA THR A 82 -5.32 -33.82 14.36
C THR A 82 -5.27 -34.99 13.38
N ALA A 83 -6.34 -35.80 13.32
CA ALA A 83 -6.48 -36.92 12.38
C ALA A 83 -7.67 -36.70 11.42
N SER A 84 -8.56 -35.78 11.73
CA SER A 84 -9.75 -35.45 10.95
C SER A 84 -10.13 -33.99 11.20
N PRO A 85 -10.82 -33.33 10.24
CA PRO A 85 -11.33 -31.98 10.42
C PRO A 85 -12.20 -31.85 11.66
N ALA A 86 -12.09 -30.69 12.34
CA ALA A 86 -12.81 -30.38 13.58
C ALA A 86 -13.74 -29.17 13.41
N THR A 87 -14.77 -29.11 14.29
CA THR A 87 -15.64 -27.92 14.41
C THR A 87 -15.13 -26.94 15.45
N THR A 88 -14.00 -27.22 16.10
CA THR A 88 -13.45 -26.40 17.19
C THR A 88 -13.18 -25.00 16.71
N ALA A 89 -13.65 -24.01 17.47
CA ALA A 89 -13.25 -22.62 17.31
C ALA A 89 -12.79 -22.07 18.66
N GLN A 90 -11.71 -21.30 18.66
CA GLN A 90 -11.04 -20.84 19.88
C GLN A 90 -10.60 -19.39 19.72
N GLU A 91 -10.68 -18.65 20.81
CA GLU A 91 -10.06 -17.34 20.94
C GLU A 91 -8.74 -17.48 21.71
N LEU A 92 -7.71 -16.82 21.27
CA LEU A 92 -6.42 -16.71 21.94
C LEU A 92 -6.16 -15.24 22.28
N SER A 93 -6.14 -14.95 23.59
CA SER A 93 -5.87 -13.59 24.04
C SER A 93 -4.38 -13.23 23.92
N PRO A 94 -4.00 -11.95 23.93
CA PRO A 94 -2.59 -11.53 23.94
C PRO A 94 -1.79 -12.08 25.14
N SER A 95 -2.46 -12.40 26.25
CA SER A 95 -1.82 -13.04 27.42
C SER A 95 -1.63 -14.55 27.27
N GLY A 96 -2.07 -15.14 26.12
CA GLY A 96 -1.98 -16.57 25.86
C GLY A 96 -3.12 -17.40 26.44
N ALA A 97 -4.11 -16.79 27.09
CA ALA A 97 -5.28 -17.51 27.54
C ALA A 97 -6.16 -17.89 26.34
N SER A 98 -6.54 -19.17 26.27
CA SER A 98 -7.47 -19.69 25.26
C SER A 98 -8.86 -19.86 25.85
N SER A 99 -9.88 -19.47 25.07
CA SER A 99 -11.29 -19.71 25.38
C SER A 99 -12.03 -20.33 24.20
N ALA A 100 -13.02 -21.18 24.49
CA ALA A 100 -13.85 -21.77 23.43
C ALA A 100 -14.81 -20.75 22.86
N LEU A 101 -14.93 -20.74 21.53
CA LEU A 101 -15.94 -20.01 20.77
C LEU A 101 -17.10 -20.94 20.37
N ALA A 102 -18.12 -20.38 19.73
CA ALA A 102 -19.16 -21.22 19.13
C ALA A 102 -18.50 -22.15 18.10
N PRO A 103 -18.88 -23.46 18.06
CA PRO A 103 -18.32 -24.37 17.08
C PRO A 103 -18.73 -23.97 15.65
N LEU A 104 -17.90 -24.30 14.68
CA LEU A 104 -18.24 -24.17 13.27
C LEU A 104 -19.49 -25.01 12.95
N PRO A 105 -20.30 -24.59 11.97
CA PRO A 105 -21.49 -25.33 11.56
C PRO A 105 -21.20 -26.77 11.10
N GLN A 106 -20.00 -26.99 10.53
CA GLN A 106 -19.48 -28.29 10.12
C GLN A 106 -17.96 -28.34 10.33
N PRO A 107 -17.34 -29.54 10.43
CA PRO A 107 -15.91 -29.69 10.53
C PRO A 107 -15.22 -28.98 9.33
N ARG A 108 -14.07 -28.34 9.56
CA ARG A 108 -13.36 -27.65 8.51
C ARG A 108 -11.86 -27.58 8.79
N ALA A 109 -11.06 -28.10 7.88
CA ALA A 109 -9.61 -27.97 7.85
C ALA A 109 -9.16 -27.37 6.52
N ASP A 110 -7.89 -26.98 6.38
CA ASP A 110 -7.29 -26.50 5.13
C ASP A 110 -7.97 -25.23 4.57
N ALA A 111 -8.67 -24.51 5.42
CA ALA A 111 -9.28 -23.22 5.13
C ALA A 111 -8.35 -22.07 5.53
N VAL A 112 -8.61 -20.89 5.01
CA VAL A 112 -7.93 -19.67 5.42
C VAL A 112 -8.95 -18.68 5.99
N ALA A 113 -8.56 -17.92 7.01
CA ALA A 113 -9.39 -16.83 7.51
C ALA A 113 -8.73 -15.47 7.25
N VAL A 114 -9.55 -14.49 6.89
CA VAL A 114 -9.16 -13.08 6.72
C VAL A 114 -10.14 -12.17 7.43
N VAL A 115 -9.68 -10.98 7.80
CA VAL A 115 -10.54 -9.96 8.41
C VAL A 115 -10.63 -8.75 7.49
N THR A 116 -11.84 -8.31 7.22
CA THR A 116 -12.08 -7.03 6.53
C THR A 116 -13.36 -6.40 7.07
N GLY A 117 -13.38 -5.08 7.20
CA GLY A 117 -14.54 -4.35 7.72
C GLY A 117 -15.00 -4.77 9.13
N GLY A 118 -14.08 -5.28 9.98
CA GLY A 118 -14.42 -5.75 11.33
C GLY A 118 -15.19 -7.07 11.37
N VAL A 119 -15.12 -7.88 10.30
CA VAL A 119 -15.72 -9.21 10.20
C VAL A 119 -14.63 -10.21 9.80
N ALA A 120 -14.58 -11.35 10.47
CA ALA A 120 -13.74 -12.48 10.09
C ALA A 120 -14.49 -13.39 9.10
N TYR A 121 -13.79 -13.76 8.02
CA TYR A 121 -14.33 -14.64 6.97
C TYR A 121 -13.48 -15.90 6.88
N ILE A 122 -14.12 -17.05 6.85
CA ILE A 122 -13.49 -18.37 6.72
C ILE A 122 -13.80 -18.89 5.31
N VAL A 123 -12.76 -19.18 4.54
CA VAL A 123 -12.81 -19.37 3.10
C VAL A 123 -12.22 -20.72 2.70
N GLY A 124 -12.94 -21.46 1.86
CA GLY A 124 -12.51 -22.77 1.38
C GLY A 124 -12.45 -23.84 2.47
N GLY A 125 -11.69 -24.87 2.22
CA GLY A 125 -11.43 -25.93 3.18
C GLY A 125 -12.07 -27.25 2.84
N TYR A 126 -11.97 -28.17 3.80
CA TYR A 126 -12.31 -29.58 3.66
C TYR A 126 -13.01 -30.08 4.92
N SER A 127 -14.19 -30.71 4.75
CA SER A 127 -15.01 -31.17 5.87
C SER A 127 -14.89 -32.69 6.14
N GLY A 128 -14.03 -33.40 5.41
CA GLY A 128 -13.86 -34.85 5.43
C GLY A 128 -14.37 -35.50 4.14
N PRO A 129 -15.67 -35.53 3.87
CA PRO A 129 -16.18 -36.08 2.60
C PRO A 129 -16.17 -35.09 1.44
N HIS A 130 -16.19 -33.78 1.71
CA HIS A 130 -16.39 -32.73 0.68
C HIS A 130 -15.47 -31.54 0.88
N LEU A 131 -15.26 -30.79 -0.21
CA LEU A 131 -14.70 -29.43 -0.15
C LEU A 131 -15.81 -28.44 0.19
N ASP A 132 -15.47 -27.45 1.01
CA ASP A 132 -16.42 -26.41 1.43
C ASP A 132 -16.42 -25.25 0.44
N SER A 133 -17.55 -25.02 -0.22
CA SER A 133 -17.74 -23.86 -1.08
C SER A 133 -18.16 -22.62 -0.29
N GLU A 134 -18.77 -22.79 0.88
CA GLU A 134 -19.34 -21.70 1.66
C GLU A 134 -18.26 -20.81 2.26
N VAL A 135 -18.41 -19.51 2.06
CA VAL A 135 -17.66 -18.48 2.77
C VAL A 135 -18.47 -18.10 4.01
N LEU A 136 -17.93 -18.42 5.17
CA LEU A 136 -18.58 -18.13 6.46
C LEU A 136 -18.06 -16.80 7.01
N ALA A 137 -18.97 -16.00 7.56
CA ALA A 137 -18.65 -14.76 8.26
C ALA A 137 -19.00 -14.87 9.74
N THR A 138 -18.17 -14.24 10.59
CA THR A 138 -18.41 -14.13 12.03
C THR A 138 -17.86 -12.82 12.59
N THR A 139 -18.57 -12.27 13.58
CA THR A 139 -18.07 -11.17 14.40
C THR A 139 -17.70 -11.74 15.77
N GLY A 140 -16.39 -11.99 15.99
CA GLY A 140 -15.86 -12.51 17.24
C GLY A 140 -16.22 -13.97 17.57
N GLY A 141 -16.52 -14.81 16.58
CA GLY A 141 -16.68 -16.26 16.77
C GLY A 141 -17.93 -16.72 17.56
N LYS A 142 -18.93 -15.84 17.77
CA LYS A 142 -20.14 -16.17 18.53
C LYS A 142 -21.22 -16.88 17.71
N SER A 143 -21.24 -16.62 16.43
CA SER A 143 -22.15 -17.25 15.45
C SER A 143 -21.54 -17.15 14.07
N TYR A 144 -21.99 -18.00 13.16
CA TYR A 144 -21.51 -18.05 11.78
C TYR A 144 -22.68 -17.96 10.82
N HIS A 145 -22.49 -17.26 9.71
CA HIS A 145 -23.47 -17.24 8.63
C HIS A 145 -22.76 -17.26 7.28
N GLN A 146 -23.35 -17.90 6.30
CA GLN A 146 -22.84 -17.92 4.94
C GLN A 146 -23.09 -16.56 4.27
N VAL A 147 -22.06 -16.01 3.65
CA VAL A 147 -22.13 -14.75 2.88
C VAL A 147 -22.04 -14.97 1.38
N ALA A 148 -21.35 -16.02 0.94
CA ALA A 148 -21.22 -16.38 -0.47
C ALA A 148 -20.88 -17.87 -0.60
N ALA A 149 -20.82 -18.36 -1.84
CA ALA A 149 -20.24 -19.65 -2.17
C ALA A 149 -19.20 -19.49 -3.28
N LEU A 150 -18.04 -20.12 -3.11
CA LEU A 150 -16.99 -20.14 -4.13
C LEU A 150 -17.48 -20.87 -5.38
N PRO A 151 -17.35 -20.29 -6.58
CA PRO A 151 -17.61 -20.97 -7.85
C PRO A 151 -16.80 -22.26 -8.01
N VAL A 152 -15.53 -22.25 -7.55
CA VAL A 152 -14.63 -23.40 -7.54
C VAL A 152 -14.26 -23.71 -6.09
N PRO A 153 -14.88 -24.74 -5.45
CA PRO A 153 -14.52 -25.15 -4.09
C PRO A 153 -13.09 -25.68 -4.04
N VAL A 154 -12.32 -25.23 -3.05
CA VAL A 154 -10.89 -25.57 -2.92
C VAL A 154 -10.50 -25.73 -1.45
N ARG A 155 -9.48 -26.59 -1.21
CA ARG A 155 -8.72 -26.65 0.03
C ARG A 155 -7.32 -26.05 -0.18
N TYR A 156 -6.67 -25.60 0.88
CA TYR A 156 -5.36 -24.92 0.81
C TYR A 156 -5.31 -23.75 -0.18
N PRO A 157 -6.34 -22.90 -0.30
CA PRO A 157 -6.22 -21.69 -1.10
C PRO A 157 -5.23 -20.72 -0.46
N ALA A 158 -4.63 -19.83 -1.26
CA ALA A 158 -4.08 -18.61 -0.74
C ALA A 158 -5.18 -17.55 -0.71
N VAL A 159 -5.33 -16.81 0.39
CA VAL A 159 -6.43 -15.84 0.55
C VAL A 159 -5.89 -14.54 1.12
N ALA A 160 -6.32 -13.43 0.54
CA ALA A 160 -6.08 -12.10 1.05
C ALA A 160 -7.34 -11.23 0.94
N SER A 161 -7.43 -10.20 1.76
CA SER A 161 -8.49 -9.20 1.65
C SER A 161 -7.91 -7.85 1.23
N LEU A 162 -8.59 -7.17 0.31
CA LEU A 162 -8.24 -5.84 -0.15
C LEU A 162 -9.53 -5.07 -0.49
N ASP A 163 -9.66 -3.85 0.00
CA ASP A 163 -10.79 -2.95 -0.26
C ASP A 163 -12.19 -3.53 0.07
N GLY A 164 -12.24 -4.40 1.08
CA GLY A 164 -13.47 -5.05 1.50
C GLY A 164 -13.88 -6.24 0.64
N LEU A 165 -13.10 -6.58 -0.37
CA LEU A 165 -13.21 -7.81 -1.16
C LEU A 165 -12.27 -8.89 -0.61
N ILE A 166 -12.60 -10.16 -0.90
CA ILE A 166 -11.77 -11.30 -0.53
C ILE A 166 -11.34 -12.00 -1.81
N TYR A 167 -10.04 -12.13 -2.00
CA TYR A 167 -9.43 -12.77 -3.15
C TYR A 167 -8.93 -14.15 -2.76
N VAL A 168 -9.26 -15.15 -3.58
CA VAL A 168 -8.98 -16.57 -3.35
C VAL A 168 -8.19 -17.09 -4.54
N PHE A 169 -6.98 -17.55 -4.30
CA PHE A 169 -6.05 -17.94 -5.34
C PHE A 169 -5.75 -19.44 -5.27
N GLY A 170 -5.93 -20.11 -6.39
CA GLY A 170 -5.57 -21.52 -6.52
C GLY A 170 -6.25 -22.42 -5.51
N GLY A 171 -5.51 -23.35 -4.98
CA GLY A 171 -5.95 -24.39 -4.07
C GLY A 171 -5.98 -25.76 -4.74
N GLN A 172 -6.48 -26.75 -4.02
CA GLN A 172 -6.64 -28.12 -4.49
C GLN A 172 -8.13 -28.47 -4.63
N SER A 173 -8.52 -28.98 -5.78
CA SER A 173 -9.88 -29.42 -6.10
C SER A 173 -10.24 -30.77 -5.44
N ALA A 174 -11.49 -31.18 -5.53
CA ALA A 174 -11.97 -32.45 -5.00
C ALA A 174 -11.30 -33.68 -5.67
N SER A 175 -10.80 -33.54 -6.91
CA SER A 175 -10.03 -34.59 -7.58
C SER A 175 -8.57 -34.69 -7.10
N GLY A 176 -8.13 -33.79 -6.23
CA GLY A 176 -6.73 -33.65 -5.82
C GLY A 176 -5.87 -32.85 -6.78
N SER A 177 -6.43 -32.35 -7.88
CA SER A 177 -5.71 -31.51 -8.83
C SER A 177 -5.55 -30.09 -8.29
N LEU A 178 -4.38 -29.48 -8.52
CA LEU A 178 -4.17 -28.07 -8.23
C LEU A 178 -4.89 -27.21 -9.27
N VAL A 179 -5.43 -26.07 -8.87
CA VAL A 179 -6.18 -25.17 -9.74
C VAL A 179 -5.44 -23.84 -9.91
N THR A 180 -5.80 -23.13 -10.99
CA THR A 180 -5.23 -21.81 -11.32
C THR A 180 -6.21 -20.68 -11.05
N ASP A 181 -7.46 -20.97 -10.71
CA ASP A 181 -8.51 -19.98 -10.63
C ASP A 181 -8.19 -18.89 -9.59
N ILE A 182 -8.47 -17.64 -9.95
CA ILE A 182 -8.51 -16.50 -9.06
C ILE A 182 -9.98 -16.15 -8.88
N GLN A 183 -10.46 -16.25 -7.66
CA GLN A 183 -11.86 -15.98 -7.32
C GLN A 183 -11.95 -14.74 -6.44
N VAL A 184 -12.94 -13.90 -6.66
CA VAL A 184 -13.25 -12.77 -5.80
C VAL A 184 -14.60 -12.96 -5.14
N VAL A 185 -14.66 -12.72 -3.84
CA VAL A 185 -15.88 -12.70 -3.05
C VAL A 185 -16.14 -11.28 -2.60
N ASP A 186 -17.34 -10.77 -2.88
CA ASP A 186 -17.84 -9.52 -2.33
C ASP A 186 -18.85 -9.83 -1.21
N PRO A 187 -18.47 -9.66 0.06
CA PRO A 187 -19.36 -9.93 1.17
C PRO A 187 -20.59 -9.00 1.24
N ARG A 188 -20.51 -7.82 0.67
CA ARG A 188 -21.61 -6.82 0.68
C ARG A 188 -22.72 -7.24 -0.28
N SER A 189 -22.37 -7.58 -1.51
CA SER A 189 -23.32 -8.08 -2.51
C SER A 189 -23.64 -9.56 -2.35
N ARG A 190 -22.88 -10.29 -1.52
CA ARG A 190 -22.96 -11.74 -1.29
C ARG A 190 -22.76 -12.56 -2.57
N THR A 191 -21.82 -12.12 -3.38
CA THR A 191 -21.48 -12.75 -4.65
C THR A 191 -20.05 -13.25 -4.66
N ALA A 192 -19.78 -14.26 -5.49
CA ALA A 192 -18.44 -14.71 -5.80
C ALA A 192 -18.35 -15.03 -7.29
N LYS A 193 -17.19 -14.75 -7.90
CA LYS A 193 -16.92 -15.03 -9.31
C LYS A 193 -15.44 -15.35 -9.53
N VAL A 194 -15.13 -16.06 -10.62
CA VAL A 194 -13.77 -16.20 -11.13
C VAL A 194 -13.45 -14.92 -11.91
N VAL A 195 -12.29 -14.32 -11.65
CA VAL A 195 -11.83 -13.08 -12.28
C VAL A 195 -10.57 -13.29 -13.12
N GLY A 196 -9.84 -14.40 -12.95
CA GLY A 196 -8.63 -14.67 -13.69
C GLY A 196 -8.02 -16.01 -13.35
N HIS A 197 -6.78 -16.22 -13.78
CA HIS A 197 -6.04 -17.43 -13.52
C HIS A 197 -4.58 -17.14 -13.18
N LEU A 198 -4.03 -17.90 -12.27
CA LEU A 198 -2.60 -17.92 -11.97
C LEU A 198 -1.82 -18.50 -13.17
N PRO A 199 -0.58 -18.07 -13.39
CA PRO A 199 0.27 -18.60 -14.48
C PRO A 199 0.65 -20.07 -14.30
N LEU A 200 0.49 -20.60 -13.09
CA LEU A 200 0.67 -22.01 -12.75
C LEU A 200 -0.33 -22.44 -11.67
N PRO A 201 -0.72 -23.72 -11.63
CA PRO A 201 -1.58 -24.23 -10.58
C PRO A 201 -0.85 -24.24 -9.23
N LEU A 202 -1.49 -23.75 -8.16
CA LEU A 202 -0.83 -23.47 -6.89
C LEU A 202 -1.73 -23.81 -5.72
N ALA A 203 -1.22 -24.46 -4.68
CA ALA A 203 -1.91 -24.66 -3.40
C ALA A 203 -0.95 -24.49 -2.23
N GLY A 204 -1.48 -24.14 -1.04
CA GLY A 204 -0.68 -23.96 0.17
C GLY A 204 0.35 -22.84 0.08
N ALA A 205 0.11 -21.84 -0.76
CA ALA A 205 0.89 -20.61 -0.82
C ALA A 205 0.41 -19.61 0.25
N SER A 206 1.31 -18.72 0.65
CA SER A 206 0.97 -17.56 1.48
C SER A 206 0.49 -16.40 0.61
N ALA A 207 -0.53 -15.66 1.09
CA ALA A 207 -0.97 -14.44 0.43
C ALA A 207 -1.20 -13.30 1.43
N GLY A 208 -1.00 -12.06 0.97
CA GLY A 208 -1.26 -10.88 1.79
C GLY A 208 -1.23 -9.62 0.95
N ASP A 209 -2.01 -8.63 1.38
CA ASP A 209 -1.95 -7.28 0.84
C ASP A 209 -0.72 -6.55 1.37
N LEU A 210 0.06 -6.00 0.47
CA LEU A 210 1.15 -5.09 0.75
C LEU A 210 0.96 -3.85 -0.13
N GLN A 211 0.46 -2.78 0.45
CA GLN A 211 0.28 -1.49 -0.23
C GLN A 211 -0.64 -1.56 -1.46
N GLY A 212 -1.77 -2.26 -1.36
CA GLY A 212 -2.77 -2.34 -2.43
C GLY A 212 -2.47 -3.35 -3.53
N ILE A 213 -1.38 -4.12 -3.39
CA ILE A 213 -1.03 -5.25 -4.26
C ILE A 213 -1.06 -6.53 -3.43
N ILE A 214 -1.75 -7.55 -3.91
CA ILE A 214 -1.75 -8.85 -3.24
C ILE A 214 -0.54 -9.67 -3.71
N TYR A 215 0.35 -9.98 -2.77
CA TYR A 215 1.48 -10.87 -3.02
C TYR A 215 1.12 -12.30 -2.66
N LEU A 216 1.54 -13.24 -3.53
CA LEU A 216 1.49 -14.67 -3.28
C LEU A 216 2.91 -15.22 -3.26
N ALA A 217 3.23 -16.10 -2.33
CA ALA A 217 4.59 -16.61 -2.19
C ALA A 217 4.60 -18.10 -1.83
N GLY A 218 5.45 -18.86 -2.50
CA GLY A 218 5.60 -20.28 -2.26
C GLY A 218 4.39 -21.11 -2.70
N GLY A 219 4.09 -22.18 -1.97
CA GLY A 219 3.07 -23.17 -2.29
C GLY A 219 3.62 -24.39 -3.04
N VAL A 220 2.76 -25.37 -3.32
CA VAL A 220 3.08 -26.52 -4.17
C VAL A 220 2.52 -26.32 -5.58
N SER A 221 3.27 -26.79 -6.59
CA SER A 221 2.84 -26.79 -8.00
C SER A 221 3.27 -28.08 -8.71
N THR A 222 2.54 -28.47 -9.77
CA THR A 222 2.89 -29.59 -10.66
C THR A 222 3.76 -29.17 -11.85
N GLY A 223 4.05 -27.87 -11.99
CA GLY A 223 4.93 -27.31 -13.00
C GLY A 223 5.64 -26.11 -12.42
N GLY A 224 6.95 -26.20 -12.15
CA GLY A 224 7.74 -25.01 -11.89
C GLY A 224 7.66 -24.10 -13.11
N VAL A 225 7.56 -22.78 -12.92
CA VAL A 225 7.90 -21.85 -14.00
C VAL A 225 9.35 -22.14 -14.31
N SER A 226 9.62 -22.81 -15.44
CA SER A 226 10.99 -22.96 -15.88
C SER A 226 11.58 -21.55 -15.84
N THR A 227 12.75 -21.41 -15.27
CA THR A 227 13.57 -20.21 -15.40
C THR A 227 13.93 -20.07 -16.88
N GLY A 228 12.91 -19.81 -17.70
CA GLY A 228 13.08 -19.35 -19.06
C GLY A 228 13.79 -18.04 -18.92
N GLY A 229 15.11 -18.09 -19.06
CA GLY A 229 15.90 -16.90 -19.24
C GLY A 229 15.18 -16.07 -20.29
N VAL A 230 15.16 -14.77 -20.08
CA VAL A 230 14.90 -13.81 -21.11
C VAL A 230 15.60 -14.35 -22.35
N SER A 231 14.84 -14.76 -23.36
CA SER A 231 15.36 -15.04 -24.67
C SER A 231 15.78 -13.68 -25.24
N THR A 232 16.91 -13.20 -24.80
CA THR A 232 17.70 -12.32 -25.64
C THR A 232 18.04 -13.18 -26.83
N GLY A 233 17.58 -12.79 -28.02
CA GLY A 233 17.76 -13.52 -29.27
C GLY A 233 19.17 -14.14 -29.31
N GLY A 234 19.23 -15.46 -29.25
CA GLY A 234 20.45 -16.17 -29.11
C GLY A 234 21.34 -15.92 -30.31
N VAL A 235 22.45 -15.26 -30.08
CA VAL A 235 23.60 -15.41 -30.91
C VAL A 235 24.05 -16.86 -30.63
N SER A 236 23.71 -17.76 -31.51
CA SER A 236 24.25 -19.10 -31.58
C SER A 236 25.75 -18.96 -31.79
N THR A 237 26.54 -19.15 -30.73
CA THR A 237 27.97 -19.40 -30.88
C THR A 237 28.13 -20.81 -31.43
N GLY A 238 28.08 -20.91 -32.74
CA GLY A 238 28.53 -22.09 -33.45
C GLY A 238 29.98 -22.40 -33.06
N GLY A 239 30.22 -23.67 -32.74
CA GLY A 239 31.53 -24.13 -32.36
C GLY A 239 32.61 -23.67 -33.33
N VAL A 240 33.73 -23.22 -32.76
CA VAL A 240 34.94 -22.87 -33.50
C VAL A 240 35.51 -24.15 -34.11
N SER A 241 35.33 -24.33 -35.40
CA SER A 241 36.14 -25.18 -36.21
C SER A 241 37.18 -24.29 -36.89
N THR A 242 38.44 -24.63 -36.68
CA THR A 242 39.59 -23.94 -37.25
C THR A 242 39.57 -24.07 -38.77
N GLY A 243 39.49 -22.95 -39.48
CA GLY A 243 39.74 -22.89 -40.90
C GLY A 243 38.91 -21.90 -41.69
N GLY A 244 39.50 -20.81 -42.12
CA GLY A 244 39.06 -20.02 -43.27
C GLY A 244 38.36 -18.68 -42.99
N VAL A 245 39.13 -17.65 -43.16
CA VAL A 245 38.67 -16.26 -43.32
C VAL A 245 37.79 -16.15 -44.57
N SER A 246 36.58 -15.65 -44.45
CA SER A 246 35.92 -14.97 -45.57
C SER A 246 35.09 -13.80 -45.08
N THR A 247 35.38 -12.69 -45.70
CA THR A 247 34.75 -11.40 -45.56
C THR A 247 33.41 -11.36 -46.27
N GLY A 248 32.45 -10.69 -45.68
CA GLY A 248 31.43 -9.99 -46.48
C GLY A 248 30.01 -10.47 -46.31
N GLY A 249 29.14 -9.50 -46.09
CA GLY A 249 27.78 -9.57 -46.51
C GLY A 249 26.73 -9.16 -45.47
N VAL A 250 26.45 -7.88 -45.42
CA VAL A 250 25.18 -7.32 -44.89
C VAL A 250 24.07 -7.74 -45.86
N SER A 251 23.02 -8.37 -45.38
CA SER A 251 21.79 -8.48 -46.16
C SER A 251 20.57 -8.05 -45.32
N THR A 252 19.92 -7.08 -45.87
CA THR A 252 18.64 -6.49 -45.48
C THR A 252 17.47 -7.42 -45.80
N GLY A 253 16.52 -7.44 -44.91
CA GLY A 253 15.11 -7.73 -44.99
C GLY A 253 14.49 -8.52 -46.14
N GLY A 254 13.69 -9.47 -45.77
CA GLY A 254 12.72 -10.11 -46.65
C GLY A 254 11.51 -10.58 -45.86
N VAL A 255 10.38 -9.87 -46.02
CA VAL A 255 9.05 -10.30 -45.60
C VAL A 255 8.64 -11.46 -46.54
N SER A 256 8.24 -12.60 -46.04
CA SER A 256 7.57 -13.62 -46.82
C SER A 256 6.20 -13.92 -46.25
N THR A 257 5.22 -13.70 -47.11
CA THR A 257 3.80 -14.00 -46.96
C THR A 257 3.54 -15.50 -47.13
N GLY A 258 2.50 -15.95 -46.43
CA GLY A 258 2.11 -17.31 -46.22
C GLY A 258 1.90 -18.20 -47.45
N GLY A 259 2.09 -19.46 -47.26
CA GLY A 259 1.62 -20.54 -48.12
C GLY A 259 0.95 -21.59 -47.26
N ALA A 260 -0.33 -21.85 -47.50
CA ALA A 260 -1.07 -22.94 -46.88
C ALA A 260 -0.70 -24.24 -47.57
N GLU A 261 -0.16 -25.17 -46.81
CA GLU A 261 -0.07 -26.57 -47.27
C GLU A 261 -1.03 -27.45 -46.47
N THR A 262 -1.96 -28.05 -47.16
CA THR A 262 -2.84 -29.13 -46.69
C THR A 262 -2.10 -30.44 -46.71
N GLY A 263 -1.71 -30.93 -45.55
CA GLY A 263 -1.15 -32.27 -45.34
C GLY A 263 -2.03 -33.06 -44.39
N THR A 264 -2.80 -34.00 -44.93
CA THR A 264 -3.52 -35.03 -44.18
C THR A 264 -2.55 -36.13 -43.78
N GLY A 265 -2.14 -36.14 -42.50
CA GLY A 265 -1.46 -37.26 -41.85
C GLY A 265 -2.24 -37.71 -40.61
N PRO A 266 -2.21 -39.00 -40.22
CA PRO A 266 -3.09 -39.54 -39.20
C PRO A 266 -2.79 -38.94 -37.82
N ALA A 267 -3.88 -38.63 -37.08
CA ALA A 267 -3.81 -38.11 -35.73
C ALA A 267 -3.04 -39.04 -34.80
N GLY A 268 -1.82 -38.66 -34.47
CA GLY A 268 -1.10 -39.24 -33.35
C GLY A 268 -1.81 -38.87 -32.07
N THR A 269 -2.28 -39.86 -31.32
CA THR A 269 -2.79 -39.73 -29.97
C THR A 269 -1.72 -39.09 -29.11
N ARG A 270 -1.88 -37.82 -28.76
CA ARG A 270 -1.14 -37.21 -27.66
C ARG A 270 -1.58 -37.92 -26.36
N THR A 271 -0.71 -38.76 -25.86
CA THR A 271 -0.81 -39.18 -24.44
C THR A 271 -0.78 -37.92 -23.60
N PRO A 272 -1.71 -37.73 -22.66
CA PRO A 272 -1.61 -36.63 -21.70
C PRO A 272 -0.28 -36.79 -20.94
N ALA A 273 0.48 -35.72 -20.85
CA ALA A 273 1.64 -35.69 -19.97
C ALA A 273 1.18 -36.10 -18.58
N THR A 274 1.76 -37.12 -17.98
CA THR A 274 1.56 -37.48 -16.59
C THR A 274 1.85 -36.22 -15.76
N ALA A 275 0.84 -35.72 -15.06
CA ALA A 275 1.00 -34.61 -14.13
C ALA A 275 2.10 -34.98 -13.12
N GLY A 276 3.15 -34.18 -13.04
CA GLY A 276 4.23 -34.38 -12.07
C GLY A 276 3.66 -34.36 -10.63
N THR A 277 4.36 -34.97 -9.71
CA THR A 277 4.06 -34.85 -8.29
C THR A 277 4.16 -33.37 -7.89
N PRO A 278 3.17 -32.82 -7.14
CA PRO A 278 3.27 -31.45 -6.65
C PRO A 278 4.49 -31.26 -5.74
N GLU A 279 5.31 -30.27 -6.03
CA GLU A 279 6.51 -29.93 -5.25
C GLU A 279 6.46 -28.47 -4.81
N PRO A 280 7.05 -28.12 -3.65
CA PRO A 280 7.17 -26.74 -3.21
C PRO A 280 7.88 -25.88 -4.25
N VAL A 281 7.37 -24.66 -4.46
CA VAL A 281 7.96 -23.66 -5.36
C VAL A 281 8.43 -22.44 -4.56
N ASN A 282 9.34 -21.69 -5.16
CA ASN A 282 9.85 -20.46 -4.56
C ASN A 282 9.33 -19.20 -5.27
N ASP A 283 8.40 -19.33 -6.18
CA ASP A 283 7.85 -18.20 -6.93
C ASP A 283 7.13 -17.23 -6.01
N VAL A 284 7.31 -15.94 -6.29
CA VAL A 284 6.54 -14.84 -5.71
C VAL A 284 5.81 -14.17 -6.86
N PHE A 285 4.49 -14.08 -6.73
CA PHE A 285 3.63 -13.36 -7.66
C PHE A 285 3.05 -12.11 -7.00
N ALA A 286 2.80 -11.10 -7.79
CA ALA A 286 2.01 -9.94 -7.44
C ALA A 286 0.72 -9.96 -8.28
N PHE A 287 -0.40 -9.81 -7.62
CA PHE A 287 -1.72 -9.69 -8.26
C PHE A 287 -2.21 -8.26 -8.12
N ASP A 288 -2.40 -7.64 -9.26
CA ASP A 288 -2.97 -6.31 -9.37
C ASP A 288 -4.49 -6.41 -9.57
N THR A 289 -5.23 -6.01 -8.55
CA THR A 289 -6.71 -6.12 -8.52
C THR A 289 -7.41 -5.16 -9.46
N ALA A 290 -6.72 -4.18 -9.99
CA ALA A 290 -7.34 -3.18 -10.86
C ALA A 290 -7.47 -3.64 -12.31
N ASN A 291 -6.63 -4.58 -12.74
CA ASN A 291 -6.68 -5.18 -14.08
C ASN A 291 -6.70 -6.71 -14.09
N ASP A 292 -6.87 -7.31 -12.89
CA ASP A 292 -6.87 -8.76 -12.66
C ASP A 292 -5.59 -9.45 -13.22
N SER A 293 -4.45 -8.74 -13.24
CA SER A 293 -3.20 -9.26 -13.79
C SER A 293 -2.32 -9.89 -12.72
N VAL A 294 -1.64 -10.98 -13.09
CA VAL A 294 -0.65 -11.66 -12.26
C VAL A 294 0.72 -11.54 -12.90
N LEU A 295 1.68 -11.02 -12.16
CA LEU A 295 3.06 -10.88 -12.62
C LEU A 295 4.00 -11.58 -11.64
N ARG A 296 5.09 -12.16 -12.16
CA ARG A 296 6.13 -12.73 -11.32
C ARG A 296 6.95 -11.62 -10.66
N ALA A 297 6.83 -11.50 -9.34
CA ALA A 297 7.49 -10.46 -8.54
C ALA A 297 8.90 -10.85 -8.09
N GLY A 298 9.23 -12.14 -8.07
CA GLY A 298 10.54 -12.60 -7.63
C GLY A 298 10.54 -14.05 -7.21
N SER A 299 11.45 -14.39 -6.29
CA SER A 299 11.54 -15.74 -5.73
C SER A 299 11.94 -15.68 -4.27
N LEU A 300 11.37 -16.54 -3.45
CA LEU A 300 11.85 -16.86 -2.11
C LEU A 300 13.26 -17.46 -2.20
N GLN A 301 14.02 -17.38 -1.14
CA GLN A 301 15.33 -18.01 -1.08
C GLN A 301 15.24 -19.54 -1.00
N THR A 302 14.18 -20.05 -0.37
CA THR A 302 13.89 -21.48 -0.28
C THR A 302 12.46 -21.73 -0.72
N ALA A 303 12.25 -22.75 -1.56
CA ALA A 303 10.92 -23.22 -1.93
C ALA A 303 10.21 -23.74 -0.68
N VAL A 304 8.98 -23.28 -0.43
CA VAL A 304 8.22 -23.64 0.78
C VAL A 304 6.73 -23.61 0.50
N ALA A 305 5.99 -24.53 1.12
CA ALA A 305 4.54 -24.57 1.09
C ALA A 305 3.97 -24.73 2.52
N TYR A 306 2.69 -24.49 2.70
CA TYR A 306 1.98 -24.68 3.96
C TYR A 306 2.66 -23.98 5.15
N ALA A 307 3.27 -22.84 4.91
CA ALA A 307 3.84 -21.98 5.93
C ALA A 307 2.74 -21.20 6.64
N GLY A 308 2.92 -20.94 7.92
CA GLY A 308 2.09 -19.98 8.62
C GLY A 308 2.28 -18.57 8.02
N THR A 309 1.17 -17.86 7.83
CA THR A 309 1.14 -16.60 7.08
C THR A 309 0.72 -15.44 7.96
N ALA A 310 1.46 -14.35 7.92
CA ALA A 310 1.03 -13.09 8.52
C ALA A 310 1.53 -11.89 7.72
N VAL A 311 0.75 -10.81 7.73
CA VAL A 311 1.18 -9.49 7.25
C VAL A 311 1.40 -8.60 8.47
N SER A 312 2.61 -8.07 8.61
CA SER A 312 2.98 -7.13 9.67
C SER A 312 4.12 -6.24 9.18
N ALA A 313 4.18 -4.99 9.63
CA ALA A 313 5.23 -4.03 9.28
C ALA A 313 5.50 -3.98 7.75
N ASN A 314 4.43 -3.97 6.95
CA ASN A 314 4.49 -3.94 5.48
C ASN A 314 5.31 -5.11 4.86
N ARG A 315 5.23 -6.28 5.48
CA ARG A 315 5.84 -7.52 4.99
C ARG A 315 4.85 -8.68 5.08
N LEU A 316 4.87 -9.53 4.08
CA LEU A 316 4.23 -10.84 4.13
C LEU A 316 5.25 -11.83 4.66
N TYR A 317 5.01 -12.37 5.83
CA TYR A 317 5.88 -13.37 6.46
C TYR A 317 5.37 -14.78 6.17
N LEU A 318 6.33 -15.66 5.90
CA LEU A 318 6.16 -17.12 5.77
C LEU A 318 6.95 -17.73 6.92
N VAL A 319 6.25 -18.24 7.90
CA VAL A 319 6.83 -18.82 9.12
C VAL A 319 6.82 -20.34 8.95
N GLY A 320 7.96 -21.01 9.12
CA GLY A 320 8.01 -22.46 8.97
C GLY A 320 7.59 -22.96 7.58
N GLY A 321 6.79 -24.03 7.55
CA GLY A 321 6.27 -24.65 6.33
C GLY A 321 6.98 -25.94 5.93
N GLU A 322 6.67 -26.45 4.75
CA GLU A 322 7.19 -27.70 4.20
C GLU A 322 8.07 -27.42 2.98
N VAL A 323 9.25 -28.03 2.95
CA VAL A 323 10.21 -27.99 1.82
C VAL A 323 10.10 -29.27 1.00
N ALA A 324 10.92 -29.38 -0.07
CA ALA A 324 10.96 -30.57 -0.92
C ALA A 324 11.08 -31.87 -0.12
N GLY A 325 10.29 -32.87 -0.50
CA GLY A 325 10.18 -34.12 0.24
C GLY A 325 9.29 -34.08 1.48
N GLY A 326 8.56 -32.99 1.72
CA GLY A 326 7.58 -32.86 2.81
C GLY A 326 8.19 -32.64 4.21
N ALA A 327 9.48 -32.32 4.30
CA ALA A 327 10.13 -32.02 5.57
C ALA A 327 9.74 -30.60 6.03
N GLN A 328 9.41 -30.45 7.34
CA GLN A 328 9.16 -29.13 7.92
C GLN A 328 10.45 -28.32 8.01
N THR A 329 10.33 -27.01 7.89
CA THR A 329 11.44 -26.06 8.08
C THR A 329 11.23 -25.16 9.28
N ALA A 330 12.34 -24.69 9.85
CA ALA A 330 12.35 -23.66 10.89
C ALA A 330 12.64 -22.26 10.33
N ALA A 331 12.81 -22.14 9.02
CA ALA A 331 13.11 -20.88 8.37
C ALA A 331 11.91 -19.92 8.40
N VAL A 332 12.20 -18.64 8.51
CA VAL A 332 11.20 -17.58 8.35
C VAL A 332 11.62 -16.70 7.19
N GLN A 333 10.79 -16.68 6.18
CA GLN A 333 11.00 -15.89 4.98
C GLN A 333 10.01 -14.73 4.94
N PHE A 334 10.31 -13.71 4.17
CA PHE A 334 9.40 -12.58 4.00
C PHE A 334 9.41 -12.05 2.57
N VAL A 335 8.31 -11.42 2.20
CA VAL A 335 8.18 -10.62 0.97
C VAL A 335 7.92 -9.18 1.39
N THR A 336 8.65 -8.25 0.81
CA THR A 336 8.37 -6.81 0.89
C THR A 336 7.73 -6.37 -0.42
N PRO A 337 6.98 -5.27 -0.43
CA PRO A 337 6.52 -4.68 -1.67
C PRO A 337 7.66 -4.57 -2.67
N ASP A 338 7.39 -4.96 -3.89
CA ASP A 338 8.34 -4.76 -4.98
C ASP A 338 7.99 -3.44 -5.66
N ARG A 339 8.89 -2.48 -5.59
CA ARG A 339 8.73 -1.15 -6.17
C ARG A 339 8.35 -1.16 -7.66
N ARG A 340 8.64 -2.25 -8.37
CA ARG A 340 8.26 -2.44 -9.77
C ARG A 340 6.75 -2.62 -9.99
N PHE A 341 6.00 -3.00 -8.95
CA PHE A 341 4.54 -3.21 -9.02
C PHE A 341 3.73 -2.00 -8.54
N GLY A 342 4.37 -0.91 -8.18
CA GLY A 342 3.76 0.40 -8.02
C GLY A 342 4.31 1.40 -9.01
N VAL A 343 5.31 0.98 -9.80
CA VAL A 343 5.93 1.80 -10.85
C VAL A 343 5.67 1.08 -12.16
N ALA A 344 4.83 1.64 -12.96
CA ALA A 344 4.53 1.15 -14.29
C ALA A 344 5.80 0.99 -15.13
N GLY A 345 6.20 -0.22 -15.28
CA GLY A 345 7.23 -0.61 -16.21
C GLY A 345 6.67 -1.57 -17.21
N SER A 346 5.96 -1.11 -18.20
CA SER A 346 5.96 -1.59 -19.58
C SER A 346 4.78 -0.97 -20.33
N ALA A 347 5.00 -0.66 -21.55
CA ALA A 347 4.11 -0.10 -22.58
C ALA A 347 2.59 -0.22 -22.32
N GLY A 348 2.00 0.81 -21.76
CA GLY A 348 0.59 0.87 -21.38
C GLY A 348 0.38 1.33 -19.94
N ALA A 349 1.36 1.51 -19.35
CA ALA A 349 1.97 1.92 -18.14
C ALA A 349 1.15 2.78 -17.21
N GLY A 350 0.85 2.22 -16.11
CA GLY A 350 0.22 2.79 -14.97
C GLY A 350 0.89 4.04 -14.42
N SER A 351 0.07 4.90 -13.96
CA SER A 351 0.39 6.02 -13.10
C SER A 351 1.01 5.53 -11.79
N PRO A 352 1.91 6.27 -11.16
CA PRO A 352 2.47 5.94 -9.84
C PRO A 352 1.40 5.93 -8.72
N TYR A 353 0.22 6.47 -8.99
CA TYR A 353 -0.97 6.46 -8.13
C TYR A 353 -2.07 5.54 -8.69
N TYR A 354 -1.68 4.44 -9.35
CA TYR A 354 -2.60 3.48 -9.94
C TYR A 354 -3.64 2.97 -8.93
N GLY A 355 -4.91 2.93 -9.36
CA GLY A 355 -6.03 2.61 -8.48
C GLY A 355 -6.49 3.75 -7.56
N TYR A 356 -5.78 4.87 -7.57
CA TYR A 356 -6.12 6.10 -6.88
C TYR A 356 -6.51 7.20 -7.87
N LYS A 357 -7.02 8.30 -7.35
CA LYS A 357 -7.21 9.55 -8.09
C LYS A 357 -6.24 10.57 -7.54
N LEU A 358 -5.66 11.39 -8.40
CA LEU A 358 -4.73 12.45 -8.02
C LEU A 358 -5.46 13.80 -8.06
N LEU A 359 -5.61 14.43 -6.91
CA LEU A 359 -6.04 15.82 -6.78
C LEU A 359 -4.82 16.72 -6.94
N VAL A 360 -4.93 17.77 -7.73
CA VAL A 360 -3.86 18.75 -7.95
C VAL A 360 -4.42 20.15 -7.77
N ALA A 361 -3.77 20.95 -6.95
CA ALA A 361 -3.96 22.38 -6.91
C ALA A 361 -3.16 23.01 -8.07
N ASP A 362 -3.84 23.32 -9.16
CA ASP A 362 -3.25 23.96 -10.33
C ASP A 362 -3.28 25.49 -10.12
N ARG A 363 -2.37 25.93 -9.22
CA ARG A 363 -2.35 27.22 -8.53
C ARG A 363 -2.42 28.39 -9.48
N GLY A 364 -1.53 28.45 -10.46
CA GLY A 364 -1.46 29.54 -11.42
C GLY A 364 -2.63 29.59 -12.41
N ASN A 365 -3.46 28.54 -12.48
CA ASN A 365 -4.69 28.47 -13.28
C ASN A 365 -5.97 28.65 -12.44
N ASP A 366 -5.86 28.99 -11.17
CA ASP A 366 -6.98 29.24 -10.25
C ASP A 366 -7.98 28.05 -10.19
N ARG A 367 -7.48 26.81 -10.17
CA ARG A 367 -8.34 25.62 -10.23
C ARG A 367 -7.77 24.42 -9.46
N LEU A 368 -8.67 23.53 -9.07
CA LEU A 368 -8.36 22.16 -8.67
C LEU A 368 -8.67 21.20 -9.83
N LEU A 369 -7.83 20.22 -10.03
CA LEU A 369 -8.02 19.14 -11.00
C LEU A 369 -8.02 17.80 -10.25
N LEU A 370 -8.90 16.89 -10.65
CA LEU A 370 -8.84 15.50 -10.23
C LEU A 370 -8.56 14.64 -11.45
N LEU A 371 -7.46 13.91 -11.40
CA LEU A 371 -7.03 13.00 -12.47
C LEU A 371 -7.36 11.56 -12.06
N ASN A 372 -7.78 10.74 -13.02
CA ASN A 372 -7.73 9.29 -12.85
C ASN A 372 -6.30 8.77 -13.08
N ASP A 373 -6.09 7.49 -12.84
CA ASP A 373 -4.79 6.82 -13.01
C ASP A 373 -4.27 6.81 -14.47
N ALA A 374 -5.14 7.06 -15.44
CA ALA A 374 -4.76 7.28 -16.84
C ALA A 374 -4.38 8.75 -17.13
N GLY A 375 -4.31 9.63 -16.13
CA GLY A 375 -4.00 11.05 -16.28
C GLY A 375 -5.12 11.87 -16.93
N GLN A 376 -6.36 11.34 -17.00
CA GLN A 376 -7.50 12.06 -17.55
C GLN A 376 -8.17 12.91 -16.46
N ILE A 377 -8.51 14.16 -16.78
CA ILE A 377 -9.26 15.03 -15.87
C ILE A 377 -10.70 14.49 -15.76
N ILE A 378 -11.09 14.02 -14.57
CA ILE A 378 -12.42 13.49 -14.27
C ILE A 378 -13.28 14.45 -13.45
N TRP A 379 -12.68 15.47 -12.88
CA TRP A 379 -13.36 16.53 -12.15
C TRP A 379 -12.48 17.79 -12.11
N ARG A 380 -13.11 18.95 -12.02
CA ARG A 380 -12.42 20.22 -11.82
C ARG A 380 -13.28 21.19 -11.01
N TYR A 381 -12.62 22.08 -10.30
CA TYR A 381 -13.26 23.17 -9.56
C TYR A 381 -12.43 24.47 -9.71
N PRO A 382 -13.06 25.64 -9.92
CA PRO A 382 -14.46 25.85 -10.20
C PRO A 382 -14.90 25.31 -11.58
N SER A 383 -16.22 25.19 -11.77
CA SER A 383 -16.80 24.81 -13.06
C SER A 383 -18.15 25.49 -13.28
N ALA A 384 -18.73 25.34 -14.47
CA ALA A 384 -20.05 25.91 -14.79
C ALA A 384 -21.16 25.39 -13.85
N THR A 385 -21.03 24.17 -13.34
CA THR A 385 -21.98 23.54 -12.41
C THR A 385 -21.57 23.63 -10.94
N ALA A 386 -20.35 24.07 -10.68
CA ALA A 386 -19.75 24.22 -9.35
C ALA A 386 -19.06 25.59 -9.27
N PRO A 387 -19.81 26.69 -9.06
CA PRO A 387 -19.23 28.03 -9.06
C PRO A 387 -18.29 28.25 -7.88
N PRO A 388 -17.34 29.21 -8.00
CA PRO A 388 -16.43 29.56 -6.93
C PRO A 388 -17.17 30.10 -5.71
N PRO A 389 -16.50 30.13 -4.52
CA PRO A 389 -17.06 30.74 -3.32
C PRO A 389 -17.25 32.26 -3.49
N PRO A 390 -18.01 32.91 -2.59
CA PRO A 390 -18.06 34.36 -2.53
C PRO A 390 -16.64 34.96 -2.41
N GLY A 391 -16.29 35.87 -3.30
CA GLY A 391 -14.94 36.46 -3.39
C GLY A 391 -14.00 35.78 -4.39
N GLY A 392 -14.46 34.72 -5.06
CA GLY A 392 -13.71 34.00 -6.08
C GLY A 392 -12.90 32.81 -5.51
N PHE A 393 -12.25 32.11 -6.41
CA PHE A 393 -11.30 31.03 -6.10
C PHE A 393 -10.02 31.34 -6.86
N TYR A 394 -9.01 31.79 -6.13
CA TYR A 394 -7.78 32.30 -6.70
C TYR A 394 -6.56 31.73 -6.00
N TYR A 395 -5.63 31.27 -6.80
CA TYR A 395 -4.33 30.83 -6.37
C TYR A 395 -4.42 29.77 -5.25
N PRO A 396 -5.14 28.65 -5.50
CA PRO A 396 -5.17 27.57 -4.54
C PRO A 396 -3.77 26.99 -4.38
N ASP A 397 -3.29 26.99 -3.16
CA ASP A 397 -1.98 26.48 -2.82
C ASP A 397 -2.10 24.97 -2.59
N ASP A 398 -2.64 24.55 -1.47
CA ASP A 398 -2.89 23.15 -1.19
C ASP A 398 -4.34 22.74 -1.36
N ALA A 399 -4.54 21.44 -1.53
CA ALA A 399 -5.86 20.83 -1.59
C ALA A 399 -5.81 19.38 -1.10
N PHE A 400 -6.56 19.09 -0.04
CA PHE A 400 -6.59 17.77 0.58
C PHE A 400 -8.01 17.22 0.67
N PHE A 401 -8.16 15.91 0.43
CA PHE A 401 -9.43 15.25 0.69
C PHE A 401 -9.68 15.11 2.18
N VAL A 402 -10.90 15.41 2.58
CA VAL A 402 -11.38 15.32 3.96
C VAL A 402 -12.71 14.57 4.00
N ARG A 403 -13.20 14.24 5.22
CA ARG A 403 -14.48 13.55 5.41
C ARG A 403 -14.58 12.25 4.60
N HIS A 404 -13.53 11.43 4.66
CA HIS A 404 -13.46 10.17 3.90
C HIS A 404 -13.67 10.37 2.39
N GLY A 405 -13.03 11.38 1.81
CA GLY A 405 -13.05 11.65 0.38
C GLY A 405 -14.37 12.26 -0.15
N THR A 406 -15.24 12.77 0.74
CA THR A 406 -16.50 13.40 0.33
C THR A 406 -16.44 14.92 0.29
N ALA A 407 -15.34 15.50 0.74
CA ALA A 407 -15.05 16.93 0.64
C ALA A 407 -13.55 17.15 0.38
N ILE A 408 -13.23 18.38 -0.02
CA ILE A 408 -11.87 18.87 -0.24
C ILE A 408 -11.74 20.16 0.58
N ILE A 409 -10.67 20.30 1.35
CA ILE A 409 -10.23 21.56 1.93
C ILE A 409 -9.10 22.13 1.08
N SER A 410 -9.08 23.44 0.87
CA SER A 410 -8.04 24.14 0.11
C SER A 410 -7.83 25.54 0.67
N ASN A 411 -6.60 25.91 0.90
CA ASN A 411 -6.18 27.27 1.16
C ASN A 411 -5.95 28.00 -0.16
N GLN A 412 -6.12 29.30 -0.13
CA GLN A 412 -5.95 30.19 -1.28
C GLN A 412 -5.02 31.32 -0.87
N GLU A 413 -3.77 31.14 -1.17
CA GLU A 413 -2.67 31.97 -0.71
C GLU A 413 -2.90 33.46 -1.01
N ASN A 414 -3.11 33.83 -2.25
CA ASN A 414 -3.31 35.22 -2.68
C ASN A 414 -4.78 35.70 -2.55
N ASN A 415 -5.68 34.86 -2.06
CA ASN A 415 -7.05 35.23 -1.77
C ASN A 415 -7.33 35.34 -0.27
N GLU A 416 -6.37 35.02 0.57
CA GLU A 416 -6.41 35.10 2.03
C GLU A 416 -7.56 34.28 2.63
N THR A 417 -7.90 33.13 2.03
CA THR A 417 -9.04 32.32 2.43
C THR A 417 -8.76 30.83 2.44
N ILE A 418 -9.49 30.11 3.27
CA ILE A 418 -9.60 28.66 3.24
C ILE A 418 -11.03 28.29 2.86
N VAL A 419 -11.22 27.29 2.03
CA VAL A 419 -12.55 26.79 1.65
C VAL A 419 -12.65 25.29 1.86
N GLU A 420 -13.81 24.81 2.28
CA GLU A 420 -14.19 23.41 2.25
C GLU A 420 -15.27 23.22 1.17
N ILE A 421 -15.06 22.28 0.28
CA ILE A 421 -15.86 22.04 -0.94
C ILE A 421 -16.35 20.61 -0.92
N ALA A 422 -17.67 20.38 -1.05
CA ALA A 422 -18.23 19.05 -1.18
C ALA A 422 -17.80 18.38 -2.50
N TYR A 423 -17.24 17.21 -2.46
CA TYR A 423 -16.91 16.42 -3.63
C TYR A 423 -17.96 15.31 -3.85
N PRO A 424 -18.43 15.05 -5.09
CA PRO A 424 -18.02 15.71 -6.33
C PRO A 424 -18.87 16.96 -6.73
N SER A 425 -19.80 17.41 -5.88
CA SER A 425 -20.78 18.45 -6.26
C SER A 425 -20.18 19.85 -6.44
N GLY A 426 -19.01 20.12 -5.84
CA GLY A 426 -18.39 21.44 -5.84
C GLY A 426 -19.13 22.50 -4.99
N ARG A 427 -20.09 22.08 -4.16
CA ARG A 427 -20.80 23.02 -3.26
C ARG A 427 -19.87 23.44 -2.12
N VAL A 428 -19.71 24.75 -1.93
CA VAL A 428 -18.96 25.29 -0.79
C VAL A 428 -19.68 24.94 0.51
N LEU A 429 -18.98 24.28 1.42
CA LEU A 429 -19.47 23.87 2.74
C LEU A 429 -19.12 24.90 3.81
N TRP A 430 -17.92 25.45 3.69
CA TRP A 430 -17.38 26.39 4.67
C TRP A 430 -16.31 27.28 4.01
N GLN A 431 -16.12 28.49 4.55
CA GLN A 431 -15.08 29.41 4.17
C GLN A 431 -14.63 30.22 5.39
N TYR A 432 -13.32 30.45 5.49
CA TYR A 432 -12.69 31.32 6.48
C TYR A 432 -11.75 32.31 5.77
N GLY A 433 -11.51 33.46 6.38
CA GLY A 433 -10.73 34.53 5.78
C GLY A 433 -11.58 35.56 5.03
N HIS A 434 -10.94 36.63 4.61
CA HIS A 434 -11.57 37.74 3.88
C HIS A 434 -10.88 37.85 2.49
N PRO A 435 -11.62 37.59 1.39
CA PRO A 435 -11.02 37.53 0.06
C PRO A 435 -10.19 38.79 -0.27
N ARG A 436 -8.89 38.56 -0.54
CA ARG A 436 -7.90 39.63 -0.89
C ARG A 436 -7.77 40.74 0.14
N GLN A 437 -8.00 40.44 1.40
CA GLN A 437 -7.85 41.36 2.51
C GLN A 437 -6.95 40.73 3.58
N PRO A 438 -5.62 40.83 3.44
CA PRO A 438 -4.70 40.28 4.43
C PRO A 438 -4.86 40.99 5.78
N GLY A 439 -4.62 40.26 6.86
CA GLY A 439 -4.67 40.82 8.20
C GLY A 439 -4.44 39.77 9.28
N TYR A 440 -4.30 40.23 10.52
CA TYR A 440 -4.04 39.36 11.67
C TYR A 440 -5.19 39.38 12.73
N ALA A 441 -6.23 40.20 12.52
CA ALA A 441 -7.39 40.19 13.39
C ALA A 441 -8.14 38.84 13.28
N PRO A 442 -8.92 38.44 14.30
CA PRO A 442 -9.78 37.28 14.19
C PRO A 442 -10.65 37.30 12.92
N GLY A 443 -10.62 36.23 12.14
CA GLY A 443 -11.28 36.15 10.84
C GLY A 443 -10.42 36.51 9.64
N TYR A 444 -9.22 37.05 9.83
CA TYR A 444 -8.27 37.40 8.79
C TYR A 444 -7.10 36.41 8.74
N LEU A 445 -6.54 36.25 7.56
CA LEU A 445 -5.30 35.50 7.25
C LEU A 445 -4.37 36.39 6.43
N SER A 446 -3.12 36.00 6.30
CA SER A 446 -2.16 36.66 5.42
C SER A 446 -1.23 35.60 4.83
N ASN A 447 -1.45 35.28 3.57
CA ASN A 447 -0.74 34.20 2.86
C ASN A 447 -0.92 32.85 3.57
N PRO A 448 -2.17 32.34 3.70
CA PRO A 448 -2.38 31.03 4.33
C PRO A 448 -1.80 29.93 3.47
N ASP A 449 -1.01 29.07 4.08
CA ASP A 449 -0.44 27.87 3.52
C ASP A 449 -0.90 26.65 4.33
N ASP A 450 -0.85 25.49 3.76
CA ASP A 450 -1.39 24.24 4.33
C ASP A 450 -2.68 24.45 5.15
N ALA A 451 -3.70 23.70 4.91
CA ALA A 451 -4.89 23.71 5.72
C ALA A 451 -5.45 22.31 5.87
N TYR A 452 -5.55 21.82 7.10
CA TYR A 452 -6.03 20.47 7.37
C TYR A 452 -7.29 20.49 8.24
N LEU A 453 -8.25 19.61 7.90
CA LEU A 453 -9.36 19.29 8.79
C LEU A 453 -8.89 18.21 9.78
N LEU A 454 -8.84 18.54 11.06
CA LEU A 454 -8.43 17.64 12.12
C LEU A 454 -9.56 16.67 12.50
N ARG A 455 -9.23 15.52 13.07
CA ARG A 455 -10.20 14.51 13.54
C ARG A 455 -11.23 15.04 14.56
N ASN A 456 -10.89 16.07 15.30
CA ASN A 456 -11.81 16.73 16.23
C ASN A 456 -12.76 17.74 15.56
N GLY A 457 -12.65 17.89 14.23
CA GLY A 457 -13.45 18.79 13.42
C GLY A 457 -12.97 20.24 13.38
N ASN A 458 -11.87 20.59 14.02
CA ASN A 458 -11.24 21.90 13.85
C ASN A 458 -10.39 21.93 12.56
N VAL A 459 -10.09 23.11 12.07
CA VAL A 459 -9.18 23.35 10.95
C VAL A 459 -7.88 23.94 11.51
N VAL A 460 -6.76 23.40 11.10
CA VAL A 460 -5.44 23.98 11.35
C VAL A 460 -4.94 24.63 10.06
N VAL A 461 -4.14 25.70 10.16
CA VAL A 461 -3.60 26.44 9.02
C VAL A 461 -2.33 27.19 9.42
N ALA A 462 -1.30 27.12 8.57
CA ALA A 462 -0.14 27.98 8.61
C ALA A 462 -0.51 29.37 8.02
N ASP A 463 -0.30 30.43 8.78
CA ASP A 463 -0.59 31.82 8.40
C ASP A 463 0.74 32.56 8.26
N ILE A 464 1.42 32.32 7.12
CA ILE A 464 2.85 32.55 6.86
C ILE A 464 3.30 33.94 7.23
N ILE A 465 2.69 35.00 6.64
CA ILE A 465 3.11 36.40 6.83
C ILE A 465 2.79 36.88 8.24
N ASN A 466 1.78 36.32 8.86
CA ASN A 466 1.46 36.60 10.26
C ASN A 466 2.34 35.79 11.23
N CYS A 467 3.17 34.86 10.74
CA CYS A 467 4.14 34.05 11.51
C CYS A 467 3.48 33.26 12.64
N ARG A 468 2.36 32.59 12.32
CA ARG A 468 1.57 31.84 13.29
C ARG A 468 0.88 30.65 12.66
N ILE A 469 0.52 29.67 13.49
CA ILE A 469 -0.41 28.61 13.15
C ILE A 469 -1.71 28.84 13.91
N LEU A 470 -2.83 28.71 13.23
CA LEU A 470 -4.15 28.84 13.82
C LEU A 470 -4.89 27.51 13.85
N ILE A 471 -5.54 27.22 14.99
CA ILE A 471 -6.53 26.16 15.11
C ILE A 471 -7.90 26.83 15.20
N ILE A 472 -8.77 26.56 14.23
CA ILE A 472 -10.02 27.27 14.01
C ILE A 472 -11.20 26.30 14.19
N ASN A 473 -12.21 26.68 14.96
CA ASN A 473 -13.46 25.94 15.00
C ASN A 473 -14.36 26.38 13.81
N PRO A 474 -14.64 25.50 12.83
CA PRO A 474 -15.36 25.89 11.62
C PRO A 474 -16.82 26.28 11.88
N ALA A 475 -17.47 25.74 12.93
CA ALA A 475 -18.86 26.06 13.24
C ALA A 475 -19.04 27.49 13.80
N THR A 476 -18.07 27.95 14.58
CA THR A 476 -18.13 29.30 15.22
C THR A 476 -17.19 30.29 14.53
N LYS A 477 -16.27 29.84 13.69
CA LYS A 477 -15.16 30.60 13.11
C LYS A 477 -14.23 31.23 14.16
N ALA A 478 -14.25 30.72 15.37
CA ALA A 478 -13.39 31.19 16.45
C ALA A 478 -12.02 30.52 16.37
N ILE A 479 -10.98 31.29 16.62
CA ILE A 479 -9.63 30.76 16.86
C ILE A 479 -9.67 30.06 18.22
N VAL A 480 -9.45 28.74 18.22
CA VAL A 480 -9.42 27.90 19.42
C VAL A 480 -8.04 27.97 20.07
N HIS A 481 -7.01 27.97 19.24
CA HIS A 481 -5.63 28.09 19.68
C HIS A 481 -4.78 28.79 18.61
N GLN A 482 -3.70 29.42 19.03
CA GLN A 482 -2.69 30.02 18.17
C GLN A 482 -1.30 29.65 18.68
N ILE A 483 -0.42 29.24 17.77
CA ILE A 483 1.01 29.03 18.00
C ILE A 483 1.73 30.16 17.25
N GLY A 484 2.71 30.77 17.86
CA GLY A 484 3.42 31.93 17.30
C GLY A 484 2.79 33.27 17.67
N THR A 485 3.57 34.33 17.56
CA THR A 485 3.17 35.72 17.86
C THR A 485 3.00 36.51 16.57
N ASN A 486 1.83 37.13 16.39
CA ASN A 486 1.51 37.89 15.18
C ASN A 486 2.63 38.85 14.75
N GLY A 487 3.17 38.63 13.57
CA GLY A 487 4.19 39.47 12.95
C GLY A 487 5.59 39.35 13.57
N VAL A 488 5.81 38.43 14.48
CA VAL A 488 7.15 38.11 15.01
C VAL A 488 7.67 36.88 14.29
N CYS A 489 8.38 37.09 13.19
CA CYS A 489 8.81 36.04 12.26
C CYS A 489 10.26 35.57 12.55
N ALA A 490 10.46 35.06 13.74
CA ALA A 490 11.76 34.55 14.17
C ALA A 490 11.58 33.21 14.89
N HIS A 491 12.47 32.27 14.65
CA HIS A 491 12.49 31.01 15.39
C HIS A 491 12.88 31.27 16.85
N ASN A 492 11.91 31.12 17.74
CA ASN A 492 12.08 31.28 19.18
C ASN A 492 11.01 30.42 19.91
N PRO A 493 11.07 29.09 19.76
CA PRO A 493 10.06 28.19 20.30
C PRO A 493 9.99 28.23 21.84
N PRO A 494 8.83 28.03 22.45
CA PRO A 494 7.52 27.79 21.82
C PRO A 494 6.72 29.08 21.51
N THR A 495 7.34 30.27 21.61
CA THR A 495 6.65 31.56 21.59
C THR A 495 6.44 32.11 20.18
N ASP A 496 7.49 32.07 19.36
CA ASP A 496 7.47 32.68 18.04
C ASP A 496 7.89 31.66 16.99
N LEU A 497 7.38 31.82 15.76
CA LEU A 497 7.66 30.96 14.60
C LEU A 497 8.33 31.76 13.48
N GLY A 498 9.29 31.16 12.82
CA GLY A 498 10.05 31.76 11.73
C GLY A 498 9.34 31.71 10.37
N SER A 499 8.12 32.23 10.24
CA SER A 499 7.28 32.12 9.04
C SER A 499 6.95 30.65 8.73
N PRO A 500 5.95 30.06 9.41
CA PRO A 500 5.59 28.67 9.18
C PRO A 500 4.97 28.49 7.80
N ASN A 501 5.42 27.46 7.06
CA ASN A 501 4.99 27.16 5.70
C ASN A 501 4.32 25.79 5.62
N GLY A 502 4.49 24.89 6.55
CA GLY A 502 3.78 23.62 6.65
C GLY A 502 3.35 23.35 8.08
N ASP A 503 2.20 22.71 8.27
CA ASP A 503 1.66 22.37 9.59
C ASP A 503 1.00 20.99 9.62
N THR A 504 1.69 19.99 9.09
CA THR A 504 1.20 18.63 8.87
C THR A 504 0.77 17.94 10.18
N PRO A 505 -0.50 17.50 10.29
CA PRO A 505 -0.97 16.75 11.46
C PRO A 505 -0.34 15.35 11.55
N LEU A 506 0.13 14.97 12.73
CA LEU A 506 0.74 13.67 12.99
C LEU A 506 -0.23 12.68 13.63
N ALA A 507 0.09 11.38 13.52
CA ALA A 507 -0.73 10.30 14.06
C ALA A 507 -0.86 10.31 15.58
N ASP A 508 0.12 10.87 16.29
CA ASP A 508 0.13 11.03 17.75
C ASP A 508 -0.69 12.24 18.24
N GLY A 509 -1.18 13.06 17.31
CA GLY A 509 -1.99 14.25 17.59
C GLY A 509 -1.19 15.54 17.69
N ASN A 510 0.09 15.52 17.34
CA ASN A 510 0.94 16.71 17.25
C ASN A 510 0.89 17.32 15.85
N LEU A 511 1.59 18.42 15.64
CA LEU A 511 1.82 19.09 14.36
C LEU A 511 3.32 19.06 14.03
N LEU A 512 3.64 18.71 12.80
CA LEU A 512 4.98 18.87 12.24
C LEU A 512 5.01 20.17 11.42
N VAL A 513 5.87 21.08 11.81
CA VAL A 513 5.88 22.45 11.29
C VAL A 513 7.22 22.72 10.60
N SER A 514 7.19 23.31 9.40
CA SER A 514 8.37 23.89 8.78
C SER A 514 8.39 25.41 8.96
N GLU A 515 9.58 25.96 9.23
CA GLU A 515 9.80 27.40 9.32
C GLU A 515 10.77 27.87 8.22
N ILE A 516 10.32 28.78 7.38
CA ILE A 516 11.10 29.33 6.28
C ILE A 516 12.34 30.06 6.82
N ASN A 517 12.14 30.93 7.82
CA ASN A 517 13.19 31.74 8.39
C ASN A 517 14.11 30.91 9.28
N GLY A 518 15.27 30.53 8.74
CA GLY A 518 16.27 29.75 9.45
C GLY A 518 16.18 28.26 9.21
N SER A 519 15.28 27.76 8.32
CA SER A 519 15.20 26.36 7.89
C SER A 519 15.04 25.37 9.04
N TRP A 520 14.07 25.62 9.91
CA TRP A 520 13.74 24.76 11.05
C TRP A 520 12.58 23.82 10.72
N ILE A 521 12.62 22.67 11.35
CA ILE A 521 11.48 21.74 11.44
C ILE A 521 11.21 21.48 12.90
N ASP A 522 9.96 21.68 13.30
CA ASP A 522 9.52 21.61 14.68
C ASP A 522 8.36 20.64 14.83
N GLU A 523 8.25 20.00 15.98
CA GLU A 523 7.04 19.28 16.37
C GLU A 523 6.40 19.99 17.56
N TYR A 524 5.13 20.39 17.39
CA TYR A 524 4.35 21.01 18.44
C TYR A 524 3.14 20.16 18.83
N THR A 525 2.78 20.19 20.12
CA THR A 525 1.44 19.74 20.50
C THR A 525 0.39 20.71 19.96
N MET A 526 -0.88 20.27 19.85
CA MET A 526 -2.01 21.15 19.46
C MET A 526 -2.24 22.33 20.43
N THR A 527 -1.55 22.37 21.56
CA THR A 527 -1.58 23.46 22.54
C THR A 527 -0.32 24.33 22.52
N GLY A 528 0.53 24.15 21.50
CA GLY A 528 1.71 24.98 21.26
C GLY A 528 2.91 24.67 22.14
N GLN A 529 2.98 23.49 22.75
CA GLN A 529 4.19 23.06 23.46
C GLN A 529 5.16 22.43 22.46
N LEU A 530 6.39 22.91 22.43
CA LEU A 530 7.44 22.30 21.61
C LEU A 530 7.76 20.88 22.15
N VAL A 531 7.76 19.92 21.22
CA VAL A 531 8.16 18.52 21.49
C VAL A 531 9.63 18.30 21.12
N TRP A 532 10.02 18.75 19.94
CA TRP A 532 11.40 18.84 19.45
C TRP A 532 11.50 19.84 18.31
N ASP A 533 12.72 20.31 18.03
CA ASP A 533 13.09 21.15 16.91
C ASP A 533 14.41 20.68 16.30
N THR A 534 14.62 20.96 15.02
CA THR A 534 15.88 20.72 14.35
C THR A 534 16.10 21.69 13.20
N HIS A 535 17.34 22.12 13.05
CA HIS A 535 17.76 22.93 11.90
C HIS A 535 18.21 22.02 10.76
N LEU A 536 17.72 22.27 9.55
CA LEU A 536 18.14 21.53 8.36
C LEU A 536 19.08 22.37 7.49
N ALA A 537 20.06 21.71 6.88
CA ALA A 537 20.97 22.32 5.91
C ALA A 537 20.31 22.40 4.51
N ILE A 538 19.17 23.11 4.42
CA ILE A 538 18.39 23.37 3.19
C ILE A 538 18.03 24.86 3.12
N GLY A 539 17.54 25.30 1.98
CA GLY A 539 17.26 26.73 1.77
C GLY A 539 15.88 27.16 2.24
N TYR A 540 14.87 26.35 1.94
CA TYR A 540 13.47 26.68 2.21
C TYR A 540 12.68 25.37 2.42
N PRO A 541 12.49 24.93 3.67
CA PRO A 541 11.72 23.73 3.95
C PRO A 541 10.23 23.98 3.68
N SER A 542 9.60 23.11 2.88
CA SER A 542 8.18 23.16 2.55
C SER A 542 7.53 21.80 2.87
N ASP A 543 6.40 21.83 3.53
CA ASP A 543 5.45 20.73 3.78
C ASP A 543 6.08 19.42 4.28
N PRO A 544 6.60 19.41 5.50
CA PRO A 544 7.29 18.25 6.04
C PRO A 544 6.33 17.10 6.31
N GLN A 545 6.72 15.87 5.94
CA GLN A 545 5.93 14.65 6.10
C GLN A 545 6.64 13.65 7.02
N GLN A 546 5.89 12.90 7.83
CA GLN A 546 6.44 11.84 8.66
C GLN A 546 6.36 10.48 7.93
N LEU A 547 7.51 9.87 7.65
CA LEU A 547 7.61 8.52 7.04
C LEU A 547 7.71 7.39 8.06
N GLY A 548 7.99 7.70 9.30
CA GLY A 548 8.19 6.72 10.38
C GLY A 548 8.62 7.38 11.69
N PRO A 549 8.90 6.61 12.74
CA PRO A 549 9.16 7.16 14.09
C PRO A 549 10.30 8.17 14.17
N ASP A 550 11.32 8.06 13.31
CA ASP A 550 12.48 8.95 13.24
C ASP A 550 12.93 9.13 11.77
N ARG A 551 11.95 9.23 10.86
CA ARG A 551 12.16 9.50 9.43
C ARG A 551 11.13 10.48 8.95
N TYR A 552 11.61 11.54 8.36
CA TYR A 552 10.81 12.66 7.86
C TYR A 552 11.22 12.98 6.44
N LEU A 553 10.32 13.59 5.69
CA LEU A 553 10.49 13.99 4.29
C LEU A 553 10.12 15.46 4.18
N VAL A 554 10.86 16.22 3.39
CA VAL A 554 10.59 17.63 3.16
C VAL A 554 11.07 18.03 1.76
N ALA A 555 10.35 18.93 1.10
CA ALA A 555 10.85 19.61 -0.09
C ALA A 555 11.75 20.79 0.31
N ASP A 556 12.81 21.03 -0.45
CA ASP A 556 13.61 22.26 -0.40
C ASP A 556 13.15 23.16 -1.56
N TYR A 557 12.25 24.11 -1.27
CA TYR A 557 11.64 25.01 -2.24
C TYR A 557 12.65 26.05 -2.70
N THR A 558 13.55 25.59 -3.56
CA THR A 558 14.66 26.37 -4.12
C THR A 558 14.90 26.00 -5.58
N ASN A 559 15.76 26.76 -6.26
CA ASN A 559 16.23 26.45 -7.60
C ASN A 559 17.77 26.35 -7.64
N PRO A 560 18.36 25.13 -7.87
CA PRO A 560 17.71 23.83 -8.02
C PRO A 560 17.11 23.34 -6.72
N GLY A 561 15.89 22.78 -6.79
CA GLY A 561 15.17 22.23 -5.67
C GLY A 561 15.67 20.86 -5.23
N ALA A 562 15.25 20.42 -4.05
CA ALA A 562 15.61 19.11 -3.53
C ALA A 562 14.46 18.39 -2.84
N ILE A 563 14.56 17.04 -2.78
CA ILE A 563 13.82 16.19 -1.86
C ILE A 563 14.80 15.74 -0.78
N VAL A 564 14.41 15.87 0.49
CA VAL A 564 15.28 15.56 1.62
C VAL A 564 14.57 14.66 2.62
N GLU A 565 15.14 13.46 2.87
CA GLU A 565 14.79 12.68 4.06
C GLU A 565 15.76 13.01 5.20
N PHE A 566 15.24 13.13 6.41
CA PHE A 566 16.03 13.47 7.59
C PHE A 566 15.48 12.77 8.84
N ASN A 567 16.22 12.83 9.94
CA ASN A 567 15.79 12.38 11.26
C ASN A 567 15.67 13.55 12.24
N ARG A 568 15.14 13.29 13.45
CA ARG A 568 14.96 14.32 14.51
C ARG A 568 16.28 15.04 14.90
N ALA A 569 17.42 14.41 14.67
CA ALA A 569 18.70 15.03 14.92
C ALA A 569 19.18 15.94 13.78
N GLY A 570 18.37 16.17 12.76
CA GLY A 570 18.72 16.97 11.59
C GLY A 570 19.72 16.31 10.63
N GLN A 571 19.97 15.01 10.79
CA GLN A 571 20.85 14.28 9.89
C GLN A 571 20.11 13.98 8.59
N ILE A 572 20.68 14.36 7.47
CA ILE A 572 20.16 14.03 6.14
C ILE A 572 20.41 12.54 5.87
N LEU A 573 19.33 11.79 5.70
CA LEU A 573 19.33 10.36 5.39
C LEU A 573 19.33 10.09 3.89
N TYR A 574 18.69 10.98 3.12
CA TYR A 574 18.62 10.93 1.66
C TYR A 574 18.50 12.37 1.12
N ARG A 575 19.13 12.64 -0.02
CA ARG A 575 18.95 13.89 -0.77
C ARG A 575 18.87 13.59 -2.26
N TYR A 576 17.84 14.10 -2.90
CA TYR A 576 17.70 14.13 -4.34
C TYR A 576 17.79 15.59 -4.80
N GLN A 577 18.80 15.94 -5.57
CA GLN A 577 19.02 17.31 -6.04
C GLN A 577 19.83 17.30 -7.34
N PRO A 578 19.28 16.80 -8.46
CA PRO A 578 19.93 16.95 -9.75
C PRO A 578 20.00 18.43 -10.16
N THR A 579 21.12 18.82 -10.70
CA THR A 579 21.37 20.20 -11.16
C THR A 579 21.27 20.35 -12.68
N SER A 580 20.77 19.31 -13.36
CA SER A 580 20.54 19.32 -14.81
C SER A 580 19.72 18.10 -15.23
N GLY A 581 19.05 18.22 -16.37
CA GLY A 581 18.31 17.11 -17.00
C GLY A 581 16.85 17.00 -16.53
N PRO A 582 16.15 15.91 -16.93
CA PRO A 582 14.71 15.78 -16.69
C PRO A 582 14.30 15.75 -15.22
N GLY A 583 15.24 15.40 -14.34
CA GLY A 583 15.04 15.32 -12.90
C GLY A 583 15.32 16.60 -12.13
N GLU A 584 15.82 17.66 -12.79
CA GLU A 584 16.04 18.96 -12.14
C GLU A 584 14.73 19.54 -11.67
N LEU A 585 14.68 19.92 -10.38
CA LEU A 585 13.51 20.50 -9.74
C LEU A 585 13.66 22.01 -9.62
N ASN A 586 12.54 22.72 -9.73
CA ASN A 586 12.49 24.16 -9.66
C ASN A 586 11.36 24.59 -8.71
N ASP A 587 11.75 24.97 -7.50
CA ASP A 587 10.87 25.33 -6.40
C ASP A 587 9.79 24.22 -6.15
N PRO A 588 10.21 22.97 -5.79
CA PRO A 588 9.26 21.93 -5.41
C PRO A 588 8.63 22.25 -4.06
N SER A 589 7.31 22.18 -3.96
CA SER A 589 6.57 22.51 -2.73
C SER A 589 6.28 21.26 -1.88
N LEU A 590 5.23 20.54 -2.13
CA LEU A 590 4.86 19.33 -1.38
C LEU A 590 5.53 18.08 -1.99
N VAL A 591 6.14 17.24 -1.15
CA VAL A 591 6.63 15.90 -1.55
C VAL A 591 6.06 14.83 -0.63
N GLU A 592 5.52 13.76 -1.21
CA GLU A 592 4.95 12.63 -0.48
C GLU A 592 5.50 11.30 -0.96
N LEU A 593 5.64 10.35 -0.04
CA LEU A 593 5.93 8.95 -0.37
C LEU A 593 4.61 8.22 -0.65
N LEU A 594 4.34 7.94 -1.91
CA LEU A 594 3.16 7.19 -2.30
C LEU A 594 3.21 5.73 -1.84
N PRO A 595 2.05 5.04 -1.71
CA PRO A 595 2.01 3.59 -1.45
C PRO A 595 2.82 2.76 -2.45
N SER A 596 2.99 3.23 -3.67
CA SER A 596 3.86 2.64 -4.70
C SER A 596 5.36 2.69 -4.36
N GLY A 597 5.76 3.48 -3.34
CA GLY A 597 7.15 3.63 -2.93
C GLY A 597 7.95 4.64 -3.75
N VAL A 598 7.29 5.44 -4.57
CA VAL A 598 7.90 6.58 -5.28
C VAL A 598 7.61 7.89 -4.54
N PHE A 599 8.48 8.87 -4.70
CA PHE A 599 8.17 10.24 -4.31
C PHE A 599 7.30 10.87 -5.39
N MET A 600 6.13 11.37 -5.02
CA MET A 600 5.31 12.26 -5.82
C MET A 600 5.51 13.67 -5.32
N LEU A 601 5.62 14.65 -6.21
CA LEU A 601 5.78 16.04 -5.83
C LEU A 601 5.25 17.00 -6.89
N ASN A 602 4.96 18.19 -6.43
CA ASN A 602 4.77 19.37 -7.24
C ASN A 602 6.15 19.95 -7.60
N ASP A 603 6.40 20.17 -8.86
CA ASP A 603 7.59 20.85 -9.37
C ASP A 603 7.11 22.19 -9.95
N ASP A 604 6.83 23.11 -9.01
CA ASP A 604 6.00 24.30 -9.15
C ASP A 604 6.43 25.16 -10.36
N HIS A 605 7.64 25.69 -10.35
CA HIS A 605 8.14 26.54 -11.41
C HIS A 605 8.60 25.78 -12.67
N ASN A 606 8.46 24.45 -12.68
CA ASN A 606 8.54 23.61 -13.86
C ASN A 606 7.16 23.25 -14.44
N ASP A 607 6.06 23.79 -13.89
CA ASP A 607 4.69 23.60 -14.39
C ASP A 607 4.25 22.13 -14.49
N ARG A 608 4.68 21.27 -13.54
CA ARG A 608 4.39 19.84 -13.57
C ARG A 608 4.25 19.19 -12.21
N MET A 609 3.50 18.09 -12.18
CA MET A 609 3.64 17.03 -11.17
C MET A 609 4.69 16.03 -11.66
N VAL A 610 5.50 15.50 -10.77
CA VAL A 610 6.54 14.52 -11.12
C VAL A 610 6.62 13.41 -10.07
N ALA A 611 6.84 12.17 -10.53
CA ALA A 611 7.14 11.05 -9.65
C ALA A 611 8.58 10.56 -9.87
N ILE A 612 9.29 10.33 -8.78
CA ILE A 612 10.71 9.97 -8.76
C ILE A 612 10.89 8.67 -7.98
N ASP A 613 11.55 7.70 -8.58
CA ASP A 613 11.98 6.50 -7.87
C ASP A 613 13.18 6.82 -6.96
N PRO A 614 13.02 6.78 -5.63
CA PRO A 614 14.09 7.15 -4.71
C PRO A 614 15.32 6.22 -4.77
N SER A 615 15.16 5.01 -5.30
CA SER A 615 16.26 4.04 -5.38
C SER A 615 17.18 4.28 -6.57
N THR A 616 16.67 4.87 -7.65
CA THR A 616 17.41 5.10 -8.90
C THR A 616 17.60 6.59 -9.19
N GLY A 617 16.79 7.45 -8.56
CA GLY A 617 16.72 8.88 -8.89
C GLY A 617 16.07 9.14 -10.26
N ALA A 618 15.40 8.14 -10.87
CA ALA A 618 14.77 8.31 -12.17
C ALA A 618 13.40 8.97 -12.03
N VAL A 619 13.10 9.91 -12.94
CA VAL A 619 11.73 10.37 -13.16
C VAL A 619 10.96 9.23 -13.84
N VAL A 620 9.95 8.71 -13.15
CA VAL A 620 9.16 7.55 -13.63
C VAL A 620 7.80 7.95 -14.18
N TRP A 621 7.36 9.17 -13.88
CA TRP A 621 6.11 9.73 -14.38
C TRP A 621 6.13 11.26 -14.28
N GLN A 622 5.37 11.91 -15.15
CA GLN A 622 5.05 13.34 -15.01
C GLN A 622 3.70 13.67 -15.64
N TYR A 623 3.08 14.72 -15.14
CA TYR A 623 1.91 15.38 -15.73
C TYR A 623 2.20 16.90 -15.75
N GLY A 624 2.00 17.52 -16.89
CA GLY A 624 2.50 18.85 -17.17
C GLY A 624 3.70 18.82 -18.12
N HIS A 625 4.15 19.97 -18.54
CA HIS A 625 5.27 20.16 -19.48
C HIS A 625 6.27 21.13 -18.89
N VAL A 626 7.51 20.69 -18.72
CA VAL A 626 8.57 21.45 -18.05
C VAL A 626 8.69 22.88 -18.60
N GLY A 627 8.36 23.87 -17.74
CA GLY A 627 8.42 25.30 -18.07
C GLY A 627 7.46 25.75 -19.18
N VAL A 628 6.39 24.99 -19.42
CA VAL A 628 5.38 25.34 -20.42
C VAL A 628 4.00 25.39 -19.76
N PRO A 629 3.62 26.54 -19.20
CA PRO A 629 2.32 26.69 -18.54
C PRO A 629 1.15 26.59 -19.53
N GLY A 630 -0.01 26.12 -19.04
CA GLY A 630 -1.20 26.04 -19.86
C GLY A 630 -2.43 25.55 -19.13
N THR A 631 -3.60 25.72 -19.76
CA THR A 631 -4.91 25.33 -19.21
C THR A 631 -5.52 24.10 -19.89
N ALA A 632 -4.97 23.65 -21.03
CA ALA A 632 -5.44 22.46 -21.75
C ALA A 632 -5.18 21.18 -20.95
N PRO A 633 -5.92 20.08 -21.21
CA PRO A 633 -5.59 18.78 -20.62
C PRO A 633 -4.12 18.41 -20.89
N GLY A 634 -3.42 17.94 -19.84
CA GLY A 634 -1.97 17.65 -19.89
C GLY A 634 -1.07 18.83 -19.56
N TYR A 635 -1.61 20.02 -19.33
CA TYR A 635 -0.86 21.21 -18.94
C TYR A 635 -1.25 21.67 -17.53
N LEU A 636 -0.29 22.22 -16.81
CA LEU A 636 -0.44 22.88 -15.51
C LEU A 636 0.19 24.27 -15.57
N TYR A 637 -0.04 25.06 -14.55
CA TYR A 637 0.68 26.31 -14.32
C TYR A 637 0.93 26.48 -12.82
N LYS A 638 2.18 26.35 -12.41
CA LYS A 638 2.60 26.43 -11.02
C LYS A 638 1.71 25.57 -10.11
N PRO A 639 1.66 24.24 -10.33
CA PRO A 639 0.91 23.39 -9.42
C PRO A 639 1.58 23.40 -8.05
N ASP A 640 0.80 23.52 -6.99
CA ASP A 640 1.30 23.44 -5.61
C ASP A 640 0.78 22.17 -4.95
N GLY A 641 0.04 22.18 -3.86
CA GLY A 641 -0.37 20.98 -3.16
C GLY A 641 -1.12 19.92 -3.97
N PHE A 642 -1.10 18.72 -3.49
CA PHE A 642 -1.81 17.58 -4.08
C PHE A 642 -2.24 16.58 -3.02
N ASP A 643 -3.17 15.68 -3.38
CA ASP A 643 -3.56 14.55 -2.54
C ASP A 643 -3.99 13.36 -3.40
N VAL A 644 -3.96 12.15 -2.85
CA VAL A 644 -4.40 10.94 -3.52
C VAL A 644 -5.64 10.35 -2.84
N LEU A 645 -6.69 10.13 -3.62
CA LEU A 645 -7.93 9.51 -3.15
C LEU A 645 -8.00 8.06 -3.60
N GLY A 646 -7.96 7.17 -2.63
CA GLY A 646 -8.11 5.73 -2.84
C GLY A 646 -9.54 5.23 -2.78
N PRO A 647 -9.72 3.93 -3.03
CA PRO A 647 -11.00 3.26 -2.86
C PRO A 647 -11.56 3.45 -1.45
N GLY A 648 -12.89 3.59 -1.38
CA GLY A 648 -13.57 3.79 -0.09
C GLY A 648 -13.34 5.15 0.57
N GLY A 649 -12.67 6.09 -0.12
CA GLY A 649 -12.39 7.43 0.43
C GLY A 649 -11.12 7.50 1.27
N SER A 650 -10.20 6.54 1.13
CA SER A 650 -8.91 6.58 1.82
C SER A 650 -7.99 7.64 1.24
N THR A 651 -7.22 8.29 2.11
CA THR A 651 -6.18 9.27 1.76
C THR A 651 -4.86 8.78 2.36
N PRO A 652 -4.13 7.90 1.64
CA PRO A 652 -2.97 7.21 2.22
C PRO A 652 -1.80 8.13 2.56
N THR A 653 -1.71 9.28 1.94
CA THR A 653 -0.70 10.31 2.18
C THR A 653 -1.07 11.20 3.37
N HIS A 654 -2.38 11.38 3.63
CA HIS A 654 -2.89 12.17 4.76
C HIS A 654 -3.84 11.34 5.66
N PRO A 655 -3.37 10.24 6.29
CA PRO A 655 -4.25 9.29 6.97
C PRO A 655 -4.82 9.79 8.29
N VAL A 656 -4.35 10.94 8.78
CA VAL A 656 -4.73 11.52 10.08
C VAL A 656 -5.70 12.68 9.99
N THR A 657 -6.00 13.14 8.78
CA THR A 657 -7.00 14.20 8.56
C THR A 657 -8.43 13.66 8.71
N GLY A 658 -9.38 14.54 9.06
CA GLY A 658 -10.77 14.21 9.41
C GLY A 658 -11.70 13.88 8.24
#